data_8233af590d78582912158db1546825d3
#
_entry.id   8233af590d78582912158db1546825d3
#
_cell.length_a   1.000
_cell.length_b   1.000
_cell.length_c   1.000
_cell.angle_alpha   90.00
_cell.angle_beta   90.00
_cell.angle_gamma   90.00
#
_symmetry.space_group_name_H-M   'P 1'
#
loop_
_entity.id
_entity.type
_entity.pdbx_description
1 polymer ?
#
loop_
_entity_poly.entity_id
_entity_poly.type
_entity_poly.pdbx_seq_one_letter_code
_entity_poly.pdbx_strand_id
1 'polypeptide(L)'
;VSPKKNKNMISNEVIESFLQGNDPEEFIVAIEFDYASNSIYKVKEIPGKGKEIRKDNFIPFAWIGDLRGLKFYNDSKMAQKEAMSKFGIVIEKLETHGNERLDKGLTFMVKSLKGYRELIQFFRDGGCDPWGEKTKDKILILPPVEQYLISKEKRLFKGFDDYDQVTRLVFDLETDALEPKDGRIFMIGIKTNKGYHRVIECLDETQEKGAIIEFFNVINEIKPSIIGGYNSANFDWHWIFERCRILGIEAKKICKSLHPEHSFTRKDNLLKLANEVENYIQTSIWGYNVIDIIHAVRRAQAINSSIKSAGLKYITTFINAEAPDRVYIDHTNIGKMYREKEEYWLNVTNGKYKKATEYIDLDKKFPGVYIKTTGDNLVERYLDDDLEETLKVDQEFNQASFLLASMIPTTYERVSTMGTATLWKMLMLAWSYKHNLAIPEKQGKTDFVGGLSRLLKVGYSKNVLKLDFSSLYPSIQLVHDVFPDCDVTGAMKGMLKYFRDTRIKYKQLAEEYYETDKKKSESYSNKQLPIKIFINSMFGALSAPQVFAWGDMYMGEQITCTGRQYLRQMIKFFMSKGYTPLVMDTDGVNFSSPEGVDNHRYVGRGLNWKVKKGKEYLGPEADVAEYNDIFMRGEMALDTDGVWPSCINLARKNYAVMDAKGKIKLTGNSIKSKKLPLYIEEFLDKGIKLLLNGDGKSFIEYYYEYLTLVYQKKISLSKVAQRAKVKLTLEDYRKRLTTKTKAGNSMSRMAHMELAIQNNLNVNLGDVIMYVNNGTKASHGDVQKKGEGIVLNCYMLESNILEKDPNLTGDYNVPRAITTFNKRIEPLLVVFKQEVRDGLIVDNPDNRGIFTTSQCELINGLPFEDGDQDKLEEDVLDITEAELEYWKKRGLDPYYMYELAEENWEGKLGLFQPV
;
A
#
# COMPACT_ATOMS: atom_id res chain seq x y z
N VAL A 1 -32.69 20.23 -14.51
CA VAL A 1 -32.50 19.15 -13.52
C VAL A 1 -33.71 19.15 -12.61
N SER A 2 -34.55 18.10 -12.68
CA SER A 2 -35.71 17.96 -11.79
C SER A 2 -35.23 17.88 -10.34
N PRO A 3 -35.96 18.47 -9.35
CA PRO A 3 -35.55 18.38 -7.95
C PRO A 3 -35.49 16.89 -7.56
N LYS A 4 -34.29 16.41 -7.16
CA LYS A 4 -34.09 15.06 -6.64
C LYS A 4 -35.05 14.88 -5.45
N LYS A 5 -35.98 13.92 -5.56
CA LYS A 5 -36.77 13.48 -4.40
C LYS A 5 -35.78 13.15 -3.29
N ASN A 6 -35.91 13.77 -2.11
CA ASN A 6 -35.17 13.43 -0.90
C ASN A 6 -35.28 11.90 -0.70
N LYS A 7 -34.26 11.15 -1.07
CA LYS A 7 -34.16 9.75 -0.70
C LYS A 7 -33.98 9.75 0.81
N ASN A 8 -34.95 9.22 1.54
CA ASN A 8 -34.83 9.06 2.99
C ASN A 8 -33.50 8.33 3.28
N MET A 9 -32.65 8.97 4.06
CA MET A 9 -31.34 8.42 4.42
C MET A 9 -31.57 7.15 5.25
N ILE A 10 -30.94 6.04 4.85
CA ILE A 10 -31.00 4.78 5.62
C ILE A 10 -30.40 5.04 6.99
N SER A 11 -31.06 4.58 8.06
CA SER A 11 -30.54 4.79 9.43
C SER A 11 -29.20 4.08 9.64
N ASN A 12 -28.36 4.64 10.49
CA ASN A 12 -27.07 4.04 10.83
C ASN A 12 -27.22 2.63 11.41
N GLU A 13 -28.29 2.35 12.16
CA GLU A 13 -28.57 1.04 12.75
C GLU A 13 -28.82 -0.04 11.67
N VAL A 14 -29.53 0.31 10.60
CA VAL A 14 -29.76 -0.60 9.46
C VAL A 14 -28.46 -0.91 8.75
N ILE A 15 -27.61 0.09 8.52
CA ILE A 15 -26.30 -0.08 7.90
C ILE A 15 -25.36 -0.89 8.80
N GLU A 16 -25.33 -0.59 10.08
CA GLU A 16 -24.50 -1.30 11.06
C GLU A 16 -24.90 -2.78 11.12
N SER A 17 -26.19 -3.06 11.28
CA SER A 17 -26.74 -4.42 11.27
C SER A 17 -26.40 -5.17 9.98
N PHE A 18 -26.46 -4.50 8.83
CA PHE A 18 -26.07 -5.09 7.56
C PHE A 18 -24.57 -5.40 7.50
N LEU A 19 -23.70 -4.46 7.92
CA LEU A 19 -22.25 -4.64 7.90
C LEU A 19 -21.80 -5.73 8.86
N GLN A 20 -22.36 -5.78 10.06
CA GLN A 20 -22.09 -6.81 11.05
C GLN A 20 -22.72 -8.19 10.70
N GLY A 21 -23.62 -8.23 9.71
CA GLY A 21 -24.39 -9.41 9.35
C GLY A 21 -25.49 -9.71 10.36
N ASN A 22 -26.71 -9.94 9.88
CA ASN A 22 -27.87 -10.17 10.75
C ASN A 22 -27.87 -11.56 11.40
N ASP A 23 -27.14 -12.52 10.87
CA ASP A 23 -27.04 -13.84 11.48
C ASP A 23 -26.32 -13.73 12.84
N PRO A 24 -26.88 -14.27 13.92
CA PRO A 24 -26.32 -14.15 15.28
C PRO A 24 -25.11 -15.07 15.52
N GLU A 25 -24.76 -15.94 14.59
CA GLU A 25 -23.66 -16.90 14.78
C GLU A 25 -22.31 -16.20 14.84
N GLU A 26 -21.58 -16.45 15.94
CA GLU A 26 -20.28 -15.84 16.26
C GLU A 26 -19.11 -16.82 16.11
N PHE A 27 -17.89 -16.26 16.12
CA PHE A 27 -16.61 -16.99 16.14
C PHE A 27 -16.33 -17.82 14.89
N ILE A 28 -16.95 -17.48 13.74
CA ILE A 28 -16.61 -18.10 12.46
C ILE A 28 -15.30 -17.46 11.97
N VAL A 29 -14.26 -18.28 11.82
CA VAL A 29 -12.92 -17.81 11.38
C VAL A 29 -12.61 -18.17 9.93
N ALA A 30 -13.19 -19.26 9.40
CA ALA A 30 -13.07 -19.65 8.01
C ALA A 30 -14.36 -20.33 7.51
N ILE A 31 -14.59 -20.25 6.22
CA ILE A 31 -15.67 -20.96 5.54
C ILE A 31 -15.08 -21.63 4.31
N GLU A 32 -15.41 -22.89 4.14
CA GLU A 32 -14.91 -23.73 3.06
C GLU A 32 -16.05 -24.35 2.27
N PHE A 33 -15.84 -24.56 0.99
CA PHE A 33 -16.76 -25.26 0.13
C PHE A 33 -16.17 -26.58 -0.37
N ASP A 34 -16.84 -27.67 -0.05
CA ASP A 34 -16.49 -28.97 -0.62
C ASP A 34 -17.23 -29.21 -1.94
N TYR A 35 -16.49 -29.22 -3.03
CA TYR A 35 -17.03 -29.48 -4.36
C TYR A 35 -17.53 -30.91 -4.56
N ALA A 36 -17.03 -31.88 -3.78
CA ALA A 36 -17.45 -33.27 -3.88
C ALA A 36 -18.85 -33.50 -3.28
N SER A 37 -19.06 -33.01 -2.06
CA SER A 37 -20.35 -33.11 -1.37
C SER A 37 -21.31 -31.96 -1.68
N ASN A 38 -20.88 -30.94 -2.46
CA ASN A 38 -21.63 -29.73 -2.77
C ASN A 38 -22.14 -29.00 -1.51
N SER A 39 -21.29 -28.93 -0.49
CA SER A 39 -21.64 -28.45 0.85
C SER A 39 -20.68 -27.40 1.37
N ILE A 40 -21.17 -26.53 2.24
CA ILE A 40 -20.39 -25.56 2.99
C ILE A 40 -19.98 -26.18 4.35
N TYR A 41 -18.80 -25.82 4.79
CA TYR A 41 -18.30 -26.08 6.13
C TYR A 41 -17.88 -24.78 6.80
N LYS A 42 -18.39 -24.56 8.02
CA LYS A 42 -18.00 -23.43 8.89
C LYS A 42 -16.95 -23.91 9.86
N VAL A 43 -15.84 -23.18 9.95
CA VAL A 43 -14.82 -23.39 10.96
C VAL A 43 -14.97 -22.29 12.01
N LYS A 44 -15.19 -22.68 13.25
CA LYS A 44 -15.32 -21.77 14.38
C LYS A 44 -14.13 -21.92 15.32
N GLU A 45 -13.66 -20.82 15.88
CA GLU A 45 -12.74 -20.82 17.01
C GLU A 45 -13.46 -20.31 18.24
N ILE A 46 -13.88 -21.24 19.10
CA ILE A 46 -14.62 -20.90 20.31
C ILE A 46 -13.64 -20.64 21.44
N PRO A 47 -13.61 -19.43 22.04
CA PRO A 47 -12.72 -19.12 23.15
C PRO A 47 -12.77 -20.17 24.26
N GLY A 48 -11.60 -20.71 24.63
CA GLY A 48 -11.47 -21.74 25.66
C GLY A 48 -11.92 -23.17 25.28
N LYS A 49 -12.48 -23.39 24.07
CA LYS A 49 -12.95 -24.70 23.61
C LYS A 49 -12.25 -25.23 22.36
N GLY A 50 -11.50 -24.35 21.66
CA GLY A 50 -10.80 -24.72 20.44
C GLY A 50 -11.65 -24.68 19.18
N LYS A 51 -11.29 -25.52 18.19
CA LYS A 51 -11.93 -25.52 16.86
C LYS A 51 -13.14 -26.43 16.79
N GLU A 52 -14.17 -25.92 16.13
CA GLU A 52 -15.38 -26.67 15.80
C GLU A 52 -15.67 -26.53 14.31
N ILE A 53 -16.00 -27.64 13.64
CA ILE A 53 -16.35 -27.66 12.21
C ILE A 53 -17.81 -28.14 12.11
N ARG A 54 -18.61 -27.32 11.40
CA ARG A 54 -20.01 -27.62 11.16
C ARG A 54 -20.33 -27.58 9.67
N LYS A 55 -20.93 -28.61 9.16
CA LYS A 55 -21.52 -28.66 7.83
C LYS A 55 -22.79 -27.81 7.78
N ASP A 56 -22.95 -27.07 6.68
CA ASP A 56 -24.15 -26.29 6.40
C ASP A 56 -24.49 -26.37 4.90
N ASN A 57 -25.69 -25.97 4.55
CA ASN A 57 -26.17 -25.93 3.18
C ASN A 57 -26.65 -24.52 2.82
N PHE A 58 -26.51 -24.17 1.57
CA PHE A 58 -27.05 -22.94 1.02
C PHE A 58 -27.62 -23.19 -0.37
N ILE A 59 -28.42 -22.26 -0.84
CA ILE A 59 -28.95 -22.28 -2.20
C ILE A 59 -28.06 -21.38 -3.04
N PRO A 60 -27.23 -21.94 -3.94
CA PRO A 60 -26.38 -21.16 -4.81
C PRO A 60 -27.18 -20.36 -5.82
N PHE A 61 -26.62 -19.20 -6.20
CA PHE A 61 -27.29 -18.26 -7.07
C PHE A 61 -26.33 -17.57 -8.03
N ALA A 62 -26.90 -17.01 -9.11
CA ALA A 62 -26.21 -16.18 -10.08
C ALA A 62 -27.15 -15.05 -10.52
N TRP A 63 -26.57 -13.92 -10.91
CA TRP A 63 -27.30 -12.85 -11.60
C TRP A 63 -27.13 -12.99 -13.11
N ILE A 64 -28.21 -12.77 -13.86
CA ILE A 64 -28.21 -12.76 -15.32
C ILE A 64 -29.03 -11.58 -15.84
N GLY A 65 -28.58 -10.97 -16.94
CA GLY A 65 -29.27 -9.84 -17.57
C GLY A 65 -30.43 -10.25 -18.46
N ASP A 66 -30.24 -11.26 -19.32
CA ASP A 66 -31.24 -11.71 -20.28
C ASP A 66 -31.29 -13.24 -20.36
N LEU A 67 -32.44 -13.80 -20.02
CA LEU A 67 -32.68 -15.24 -20.06
C LEU A 67 -32.69 -15.81 -21.49
N ARG A 68 -33.01 -14.97 -22.49
CA ARG A 68 -33.02 -15.38 -23.92
C ARG A 68 -31.62 -15.72 -24.45
N GLY A 69 -30.55 -15.35 -23.71
CA GLY A 69 -29.20 -15.80 -23.99
C GLY A 69 -28.97 -17.30 -23.77
N LEU A 70 -29.86 -17.97 -23.03
CA LEU A 70 -29.81 -19.42 -22.80
C LEU A 70 -30.55 -20.15 -23.94
N LYS A 71 -29.90 -21.11 -24.59
CA LYS A 71 -30.43 -21.84 -25.76
C LYS A 71 -31.83 -22.41 -25.52
N PHE A 72 -32.02 -23.11 -24.39
CA PHE A 72 -33.31 -23.73 -24.07
C PHE A 72 -34.41 -22.72 -23.73
N TYR A 73 -34.09 -21.45 -23.51
CA TYR A 73 -35.09 -20.41 -23.31
C TYR A 73 -35.80 -19.99 -24.62
N ASN A 74 -35.16 -20.27 -25.75
CA ASN A 74 -35.73 -20.09 -27.07
C ASN A 74 -36.44 -21.35 -27.59
N ASP A 75 -36.38 -22.45 -26.84
CA ASP A 75 -37.05 -23.71 -27.16
C ASP A 75 -38.53 -23.71 -26.67
N SER A 76 -39.19 -24.85 -26.78
CA SER A 76 -40.56 -25.01 -26.28
C SER A 76 -40.63 -24.79 -24.76
N LYS A 77 -41.80 -24.34 -24.27
CA LYS A 77 -42.08 -24.22 -22.82
C LYS A 77 -41.85 -25.53 -22.07
N MET A 78 -41.98 -26.67 -22.75
CA MET A 78 -41.73 -28.00 -22.17
C MET A 78 -40.23 -28.21 -21.95
N ALA A 79 -39.39 -27.89 -22.93
CA ALA A 79 -37.92 -27.98 -22.82
C ALA A 79 -37.37 -27.05 -21.72
N GLN A 80 -37.95 -25.85 -21.59
CA GLN A 80 -37.57 -24.92 -20.49
C GLN A 80 -37.90 -25.55 -19.14
N LYS A 81 -39.08 -26.10 -18.94
CA LYS A 81 -39.48 -26.76 -17.68
C LYS A 81 -38.64 -27.98 -17.37
N GLU A 82 -38.27 -28.76 -18.37
CA GLU A 82 -37.39 -29.91 -18.23
C GLU A 82 -35.98 -29.49 -17.77
N ALA A 83 -35.38 -28.49 -18.42
CA ALA A 83 -34.07 -27.96 -18.03
C ALA A 83 -34.13 -27.42 -16.61
N MET A 84 -35.13 -26.64 -16.26
CA MET A 84 -35.28 -26.08 -14.91
C MET A 84 -35.45 -27.18 -13.86
N SER A 85 -36.23 -28.19 -14.10
CA SER A 85 -36.47 -29.35 -13.22
C SER A 85 -35.20 -30.20 -13.05
N LYS A 86 -34.47 -30.45 -14.17
CA LYS A 86 -33.23 -31.22 -14.19
C LYS A 86 -32.20 -30.66 -13.19
N PHE A 87 -32.03 -29.35 -13.14
CA PHE A 87 -31.02 -28.67 -12.29
C PHE A 87 -31.63 -28.02 -11.04
N GLY A 88 -32.92 -28.18 -10.78
CA GLY A 88 -33.63 -27.58 -9.65
C GLY A 88 -33.60 -26.04 -9.68
N ILE A 89 -33.77 -25.45 -10.88
CA ILE A 89 -33.65 -24.03 -11.09
C ILE A 89 -34.91 -23.27 -10.70
N VAL A 90 -34.70 -22.17 -9.97
CA VAL A 90 -35.70 -21.15 -9.67
C VAL A 90 -35.18 -19.83 -10.21
N ILE A 91 -36.00 -19.06 -10.90
CA ILE A 91 -35.67 -17.77 -11.47
C ILE A 91 -36.55 -16.71 -10.83
N GLU A 92 -35.93 -15.68 -10.30
CA GLU A 92 -36.60 -14.55 -9.69
C GLU A 92 -36.24 -13.27 -10.46
N LYS A 93 -37.24 -12.44 -10.73
CA LYS A 93 -37.05 -11.12 -11.33
C LYS A 93 -36.68 -10.15 -10.22
N LEU A 94 -35.65 -9.33 -10.46
CA LEU A 94 -35.15 -8.37 -9.52
C LEU A 94 -35.79 -6.99 -9.73
N GLU A 95 -35.81 -6.21 -8.65
CA GLU A 95 -36.36 -4.85 -8.65
C GLU A 95 -35.38 -3.87 -9.28
N THR A 96 -35.90 -2.99 -10.13
CA THR A 96 -35.13 -1.95 -10.82
C THR A 96 -35.56 -0.54 -10.44
N HIS A 97 -36.71 -0.40 -9.79
CA HIS A 97 -37.33 0.87 -9.42
C HIS A 97 -37.43 1.88 -10.58
N GLY A 98 -37.51 1.40 -11.81
CA GLY A 98 -37.56 2.22 -13.03
C GLY A 98 -36.25 2.95 -13.35
N ASN A 99 -35.12 2.51 -12.78
CA ASN A 99 -33.81 3.06 -13.13
C ASN A 99 -33.26 2.39 -14.41
N GLU A 100 -32.91 3.19 -15.40
CA GLU A 100 -32.49 2.72 -16.73
C GLU A 100 -31.26 1.80 -16.68
N ARG A 101 -30.27 2.11 -15.82
CA ARG A 101 -29.05 1.28 -15.68
C ARG A 101 -29.34 -0.06 -15.01
N LEU A 102 -30.29 -0.10 -14.09
CA LEU A 102 -30.74 -1.35 -13.46
C LEU A 102 -31.58 -2.17 -14.45
N ASP A 103 -32.45 -1.54 -15.27
CA ASP A 103 -33.25 -2.21 -16.30
C ASP A 103 -32.40 -2.87 -17.39
N LYS A 104 -31.26 -2.26 -17.74
CA LYS A 104 -30.29 -2.77 -18.72
C LYS A 104 -29.24 -3.72 -18.11
N GLY A 105 -29.20 -3.82 -16.81
CA GLY A 105 -28.23 -4.60 -16.07
C GLY A 105 -28.59 -6.09 -15.89
N LEU A 106 -28.18 -6.65 -14.73
CA LEU A 106 -28.51 -8.03 -14.39
C LEU A 106 -29.83 -8.06 -13.60
N THR A 107 -30.92 -8.39 -14.30
CA THR A 107 -32.31 -8.21 -13.83
C THR A 107 -32.97 -9.50 -13.33
N PHE A 108 -32.27 -10.61 -13.41
CA PHE A 108 -32.77 -11.89 -12.89
C PHE A 108 -31.76 -12.54 -11.96
N MET A 109 -32.30 -13.21 -10.95
CA MET A 109 -31.52 -14.12 -10.08
C MET A 109 -31.93 -15.56 -10.41
N VAL A 110 -30.93 -16.36 -10.73
CA VAL A 110 -31.09 -17.81 -11.00
C VAL A 110 -30.53 -18.56 -9.80
N LYS A 111 -31.36 -19.38 -9.16
CA LYS A 111 -31.00 -20.19 -7.99
C LYS A 111 -31.11 -21.68 -8.34
N SER A 112 -30.22 -22.51 -7.77
CA SER A 112 -30.33 -23.97 -7.88
C SER A 112 -30.60 -24.60 -6.51
N LEU A 113 -31.71 -25.28 -6.36
CA LEU A 113 -32.08 -26.06 -5.18
C LEU A 113 -31.27 -27.36 -5.04
N LYS A 114 -30.56 -27.78 -6.11
CA LYS A 114 -29.72 -28.98 -6.12
C LYS A 114 -28.26 -28.71 -5.80
N GLY A 115 -27.80 -27.49 -5.98
CA GLY A 115 -26.47 -27.08 -5.56
C GLY A 115 -25.67 -26.30 -6.59
N TYR A 116 -24.39 -26.01 -6.24
CA TYR A 116 -23.52 -25.12 -7.04
C TYR A 116 -23.11 -25.74 -8.38
N ARG A 117 -22.78 -27.03 -8.39
CA ARG A 117 -22.42 -27.70 -9.65
C ARG A 117 -23.56 -27.70 -10.65
N GLU A 118 -24.77 -27.93 -10.16
CA GLU A 118 -26.01 -27.94 -10.97
C GLU A 118 -26.32 -26.55 -11.52
N LEU A 119 -26.07 -25.49 -10.75
CA LEU A 119 -26.17 -24.09 -11.23
C LEU A 119 -25.19 -23.82 -12.39
N ILE A 120 -23.94 -24.22 -12.23
CA ILE A 120 -22.93 -24.05 -13.29
C ILE A 120 -23.28 -24.85 -14.53
N GLN A 121 -23.71 -26.11 -14.35
CA GLN A 121 -24.05 -26.99 -15.46
C GLN A 121 -25.31 -26.50 -16.23
N PHE A 122 -26.25 -25.88 -15.52
CA PHE A 122 -27.41 -25.23 -16.15
C PHE A 122 -26.97 -24.15 -17.15
N PHE A 123 -26.04 -23.29 -16.80
CA PHE A 123 -25.52 -22.27 -17.70
C PHE A 123 -24.76 -22.89 -18.89
N ARG A 124 -23.95 -23.91 -18.65
CA ARG A 124 -23.16 -24.58 -19.69
C ARG A 124 -24.08 -25.33 -20.70
N ASP A 125 -25.06 -26.08 -20.21
CA ASP A 125 -26.04 -26.76 -21.07
C ASP A 125 -26.87 -25.73 -21.87
N GLY A 126 -27.12 -24.54 -21.28
CA GLY A 126 -27.71 -23.39 -21.94
C GLY A 126 -26.82 -22.72 -22.99
N GLY A 127 -25.58 -23.19 -23.17
CA GLY A 127 -24.59 -22.63 -24.10
C GLY A 127 -23.89 -21.37 -23.64
N CYS A 128 -23.96 -21.09 -22.34
CA CYS A 128 -23.30 -19.95 -21.69
C CYS A 128 -22.23 -20.44 -20.73
N ASP A 129 -20.95 -20.21 -21.02
CA ASP A 129 -19.91 -20.39 -20.02
C ASP A 129 -19.91 -19.17 -19.08
N PRO A 130 -20.19 -19.35 -17.78
CA PRO A 130 -20.26 -18.23 -16.82
C PRO A 130 -18.97 -17.38 -16.72
N TRP A 131 -17.82 -17.95 -17.08
CA TRP A 131 -16.50 -17.30 -17.04
C TRP A 131 -15.96 -16.96 -18.43
N GLY A 132 -16.74 -17.20 -19.48
CA GLY A 132 -16.37 -16.91 -20.87
C GLY A 132 -16.31 -15.42 -21.16
N GLU A 133 -15.40 -14.98 -22.04
CA GLU A 133 -15.27 -13.58 -22.47
C GLU A 133 -16.59 -12.99 -23.02
N LYS A 134 -17.41 -13.80 -23.70
CA LYS A 134 -18.69 -13.38 -24.29
C LYS A 134 -19.83 -13.22 -23.28
N THR A 135 -19.67 -13.76 -22.07
CA THR A 135 -20.71 -13.82 -21.03
C THR A 135 -20.36 -13.05 -19.77
N LYS A 136 -19.11 -12.60 -19.59
CA LYS A 136 -18.59 -11.95 -18.39
C LYS A 136 -19.38 -10.73 -17.89
N ASP A 137 -20.07 -10.02 -18.81
CA ASP A 137 -20.92 -8.86 -18.48
C ASP A 137 -22.42 -9.19 -18.48
N LYS A 138 -22.80 -10.43 -18.84
CA LYS A 138 -24.19 -10.90 -18.89
C LYS A 138 -24.57 -11.83 -17.75
N ILE A 139 -23.58 -12.47 -17.14
CA ILE A 139 -23.73 -13.40 -16.02
C ILE A 139 -22.71 -13.06 -14.94
N LEU A 140 -23.16 -13.00 -13.70
CA LEU A 140 -22.30 -12.83 -12.54
C LEU A 140 -22.51 -13.99 -11.57
N ILE A 141 -21.47 -14.79 -11.38
CA ILE A 141 -21.43 -15.86 -10.39
C ILE A 141 -20.25 -15.58 -9.43
N LEU A 142 -20.56 -15.57 -8.13
CA LEU A 142 -19.55 -15.46 -7.08
C LEU A 142 -19.04 -16.85 -6.68
N PRO A 143 -17.85 -16.96 -6.08
CA PRO A 143 -17.42 -18.18 -5.41
C PRO A 143 -18.45 -18.65 -4.37
N PRO A 144 -18.59 -19.96 -4.13
CA PRO A 144 -19.61 -20.51 -3.22
C PRO A 144 -19.56 -19.94 -1.82
N VAL A 145 -18.35 -19.72 -1.29
CA VAL A 145 -18.16 -19.16 0.07
C VAL A 145 -18.74 -17.75 0.17
N GLU A 146 -18.50 -16.90 -0.83
CA GLU A 146 -19.05 -15.53 -0.86
C GLU A 146 -20.58 -15.55 -1.01
N GLN A 147 -21.11 -16.44 -1.85
CA GLN A 147 -22.56 -16.63 -1.98
C GLN A 147 -23.18 -17.04 -0.65
N TYR A 148 -22.54 -17.96 0.08
CA TYR A 148 -23.00 -18.39 1.39
C TYR A 148 -22.99 -17.25 2.42
N LEU A 149 -21.89 -16.49 2.51
CA LEU A 149 -21.79 -15.33 3.41
C LEU A 149 -22.85 -14.27 3.13
N ILE A 150 -23.15 -14.04 1.84
CA ILE A 150 -24.18 -13.10 1.40
C ILE A 150 -25.56 -13.62 1.75
N SER A 151 -25.91 -14.85 1.31
CA SER A 151 -27.25 -15.39 1.43
C SER A 151 -27.68 -15.71 2.86
N LYS A 152 -26.72 -16.00 3.74
CA LYS A 152 -26.92 -16.24 5.17
C LYS A 152 -26.66 -15.01 6.05
N GLU A 153 -26.31 -13.87 5.45
CA GLU A 153 -25.94 -12.64 6.15
C GLU A 153 -24.89 -12.86 7.25
N LYS A 154 -23.94 -13.77 7.03
CA LYS A 154 -22.86 -14.09 7.96
C LYS A 154 -21.63 -13.23 7.71
N ARG A 155 -20.80 -13.05 8.75
CA ARG A 155 -19.49 -12.41 8.67
C ARG A 155 -18.45 -13.26 9.36
N LEU A 156 -17.20 -13.19 8.87
CA LEU A 156 -16.07 -13.76 9.56
C LEU A 156 -15.73 -12.93 10.80
N PHE A 157 -15.13 -13.55 11.78
CA PHE A 157 -14.61 -12.91 12.99
C PHE A 157 -15.64 -12.16 13.84
N LYS A 158 -16.92 -12.27 13.58
CA LYS A 158 -17.97 -11.74 14.47
C LYS A 158 -17.81 -12.38 15.86
N GLY A 159 -17.91 -11.58 16.93
CA GLY A 159 -17.68 -12.01 18.33
C GLY A 159 -16.25 -11.84 18.82
N PHE A 160 -15.28 -11.47 17.94
CA PHE A 160 -13.95 -11.06 18.34
C PHE A 160 -13.84 -9.53 18.34
N ASP A 161 -13.44 -8.94 19.46
CA ASP A 161 -13.29 -7.49 19.62
C ASP A 161 -11.95 -7.00 19.08
N ASP A 162 -10.92 -7.87 19.08
CA ASP A 162 -9.57 -7.53 18.66
C ASP A 162 -8.90 -8.68 17.91
N TYR A 163 -7.97 -8.35 17.04
CA TYR A 163 -7.20 -9.30 16.23
C TYR A 163 -6.38 -10.26 17.09
N ASP A 164 -5.93 -9.82 18.26
CA ASP A 164 -5.17 -10.64 19.20
C ASP A 164 -6.00 -11.76 19.86
N GLN A 165 -7.34 -11.68 19.81
CA GLN A 165 -8.18 -12.76 20.29
C GLN A 165 -8.17 -13.98 19.38
N VAL A 166 -7.91 -13.78 18.06
CA VAL A 166 -7.80 -14.86 17.08
C VAL A 166 -6.45 -15.59 17.23
N THR A 167 -6.46 -16.92 17.25
CA THR A 167 -5.21 -17.70 17.31
C THR A 167 -4.45 -17.63 16.00
N ARG A 168 -3.26 -17.03 16.03
CA ARG A 168 -2.38 -16.85 14.88
C ARG A 168 -1.06 -17.56 15.11
N LEU A 169 -0.59 -18.28 14.10
CA LEU A 169 0.69 -18.95 14.08
C LEU A 169 1.55 -18.35 12.98
N VAL A 170 2.77 -18.01 13.33
CA VAL A 170 3.80 -17.65 12.36
C VAL A 170 4.92 -18.69 12.36
N PHE A 171 5.55 -18.85 11.22
CA PHE A 171 6.70 -19.74 11.05
C PHE A 171 7.71 -19.11 10.11
N ASP A 172 8.94 -19.56 10.26
CA ASP A 172 10.07 -19.17 9.42
C ASP A 172 11.05 -20.34 9.29
N LEU A 173 11.84 -20.37 8.21
CA LEU A 173 12.75 -21.45 7.87
C LEU A 173 14.18 -20.95 7.76
N GLU A 174 15.12 -21.74 8.32
CA GLU A 174 16.53 -21.58 8.01
C GLU A 174 17.00 -22.71 7.07
N THR A 175 17.64 -22.32 5.98
CA THR A 175 18.08 -23.21 4.91
C THR A 175 19.54 -23.00 4.60
N ASP A 176 20.24 -24.06 4.21
CA ASP A 176 21.67 -23.97 3.93
C ASP A 176 21.99 -23.69 2.43
N ALA A 177 20.97 -23.45 1.62
CA ALA A 177 21.06 -22.96 0.25
C ALA A 177 19.88 -22.04 -0.11
N LEU A 178 19.97 -21.34 -1.24
CA LEU A 178 18.85 -20.52 -1.74
C LEU A 178 17.79 -21.37 -2.44
N GLU A 179 18.19 -22.51 -3.02
CA GLU A 179 17.28 -23.38 -3.76
C GLU A 179 17.08 -24.72 -3.06
N PRO A 180 15.84 -25.23 -2.99
CA PRO A 180 15.54 -26.50 -2.30
C PRO A 180 16.29 -27.73 -2.84
N LYS A 181 16.72 -27.72 -4.10
CA LYS A 181 17.47 -28.82 -4.72
C LYS A 181 18.94 -28.86 -4.32
N ASP A 182 19.49 -27.72 -3.90
CA ASP A 182 20.92 -27.53 -3.61
C ASP A 182 21.24 -27.58 -2.11
N GLY A 183 20.21 -27.64 -1.26
CA GLY A 183 20.35 -27.61 0.19
C GLY A 183 19.20 -28.29 0.91
N ARG A 184 19.14 -28.09 2.22
CA ARG A 184 18.10 -28.62 3.12
C ARG A 184 17.55 -27.57 4.07
N ILE A 185 16.41 -27.86 4.68
CA ILE A 185 15.90 -27.12 5.82
C ILE A 185 16.60 -27.67 7.05
N PHE A 186 17.33 -26.84 7.79
CA PHE A 186 18.02 -27.29 9.00
C PHE A 186 17.37 -26.78 10.28
N MET A 187 16.48 -25.76 10.19
CA MET A 187 15.74 -25.25 11.34
C MET A 187 14.37 -24.75 10.90
N ILE A 188 13.32 -25.02 11.68
CA ILE A 188 11.96 -24.52 11.48
C ILE A 188 11.52 -23.86 12.79
N GLY A 189 11.30 -22.56 12.75
CA GLY A 189 10.77 -21.82 13.89
C GLY A 189 9.25 -21.68 13.80
N ILE A 190 8.56 -21.83 14.92
CA ILE A 190 7.11 -21.70 15.03
C ILE A 190 6.77 -20.89 16.28
N LYS A 191 5.93 -19.87 16.14
CA LYS A 191 5.46 -19.04 17.25
C LYS A 191 3.99 -18.67 17.10
N THR A 192 3.28 -18.54 18.21
CA THR A 192 1.89 -18.05 18.19
C THR A 192 1.72 -16.79 19.04
N ASN A 193 0.70 -16.00 18.73
CA ASN A 193 0.29 -14.86 19.58
C ASN A 193 -0.29 -15.31 20.94
N LYS A 194 -0.44 -16.62 21.18
CA LYS A 194 -0.92 -17.20 22.43
C LYS A 194 0.20 -17.80 23.30
N GLY A 195 1.46 -17.49 22.97
CA GLY A 195 2.62 -17.88 23.74
C GLY A 195 3.19 -19.27 23.44
N TYR A 196 2.67 -20.01 22.46
CA TYR A 196 3.35 -21.21 21.98
C TYR A 196 4.61 -20.82 21.20
N HIS A 197 5.72 -21.54 21.50
CA HIS A 197 7.00 -21.36 20.81
C HIS A 197 7.65 -22.74 20.64
N ARG A 198 8.18 -23.00 19.45
CA ARG A 198 8.88 -24.23 19.13
C ARG A 198 9.92 -23.96 18.04
N VAL A 199 11.14 -24.43 18.26
CA VAL A 199 12.16 -24.57 17.22
C VAL A 199 12.36 -26.06 16.97
N ILE A 200 12.31 -26.46 15.70
CA ILE A 200 12.56 -27.83 15.24
C ILE A 200 13.87 -27.81 14.51
N GLU A 201 14.87 -28.47 15.06
CA GLU A 201 16.19 -28.56 14.48
C GLU A 201 16.39 -29.86 13.71
N CYS A 202 17.16 -29.77 12.61
CA CYS A 202 17.63 -30.91 11.83
C CYS A 202 19.16 -30.93 11.86
N LEU A 203 19.74 -31.76 12.67
CA LEU A 203 21.20 -31.82 12.82
C LEU A 203 21.86 -32.36 11.55
N ASP A 204 21.20 -33.26 10.83
CA ASP A 204 21.67 -33.85 9.59
C ASP A 204 20.53 -34.09 8.57
N GLU A 205 20.90 -34.54 7.37
CA GLU A 205 19.96 -34.79 6.27
C GLU A 205 18.91 -35.87 6.57
N THR A 206 19.21 -36.79 7.48
CA THR A 206 18.30 -37.91 7.81
C THR A 206 17.12 -37.41 8.65
N GLN A 207 17.29 -36.34 9.38
CA GLN A 207 16.26 -35.76 10.28
C GLN A 207 15.34 -34.80 9.59
N GLU A 208 15.70 -34.25 8.42
CA GLU A 208 14.88 -33.24 7.73
C GLU A 208 13.45 -33.72 7.46
N LYS A 209 13.32 -34.97 7.03
CA LYS A 209 11.99 -35.59 6.83
C LYS A 209 11.14 -35.58 8.07
N GLY A 210 11.74 -35.92 9.22
CA GLY A 210 11.08 -35.88 10.52
C GLY A 210 10.64 -34.48 10.92
N ALA A 211 11.49 -33.49 10.72
CA ALA A 211 11.23 -32.09 11.04
C ALA A 211 10.06 -31.50 10.23
N ILE A 212 10.00 -31.78 8.92
CA ILE A 212 8.86 -31.34 8.09
C ILE A 212 7.55 -32.01 8.58
N ILE A 213 7.58 -33.28 8.93
CA ILE A 213 6.41 -33.98 9.48
C ILE A 213 6.01 -33.36 10.82
N GLU A 214 6.99 -33.06 11.69
CA GLU A 214 6.74 -32.42 12.98
C GLU A 214 6.12 -31.03 12.83
N PHE A 215 6.60 -30.21 11.88
CA PHE A 215 6.00 -28.92 11.55
C PHE A 215 4.50 -29.02 11.27
N PHE A 216 4.08 -29.96 10.43
CA PHE A 216 2.65 -30.17 10.17
C PHE A 216 1.90 -30.74 11.37
N ASN A 217 2.54 -31.55 12.20
CA ASN A 217 1.94 -32.07 13.43
C ASN A 217 1.68 -30.93 14.43
N VAL A 218 2.58 -29.96 14.56
CA VAL A 218 2.38 -28.77 15.39
C VAL A 218 1.18 -27.96 14.90
N ILE A 219 1.06 -27.73 13.59
CA ILE A 219 -0.13 -27.05 13.02
C ILE A 219 -1.41 -27.83 13.35
N ASN A 220 -1.38 -29.17 13.22
CA ASN A 220 -2.52 -30.04 13.50
C ASN A 220 -2.89 -30.08 14.99
N GLU A 221 -1.94 -29.88 15.88
CA GLU A 221 -2.13 -29.80 17.33
C GLU A 221 -2.73 -28.45 17.72
N ILE A 222 -2.11 -27.35 17.32
CA ILE A 222 -2.52 -25.98 17.67
C ILE A 222 -3.82 -25.59 16.98
N LYS A 223 -4.01 -26.00 15.72
CA LYS A 223 -5.15 -25.64 14.87
C LYS A 223 -5.39 -24.12 14.86
N PRO A 224 -4.41 -23.28 14.47
CA PRO A 224 -4.57 -21.84 14.45
C PRO A 224 -5.68 -21.44 13.49
N SER A 225 -6.24 -20.25 13.63
CA SER A 225 -7.18 -19.69 12.64
C SER A 225 -6.45 -19.06 11.47
N ILE A 226 -5.24 -18.57 11.73
CA ILE A 226 -4.40 -17.91 10.73
C ILE A 226 -3.01 -18.53 10.80
N ILE A 227 -2.47 -18.89 9.63
CA ILE A 227 -1.08 -19.33 9.45
C ILE A 227 -0.39 -18.28 8.59
N GLY A 228 0.62 -17.64 9.15
CA GLY A 228 1.38 -16.58 8.48
C GLY A 228 2.88 -16.88 8.43
N GLY A 229 3.56 -16.18 7.55
CA GLY A 229 5.02 -16.09 7.49
C GLY A 229 5.38 -14.83 6.71
N TYR A 230 6.62 -14.40 6.79
CA TYR A 230 7.06 -13.19 6.10
C TYR A 230 7.74 -13.54 4.78
N ASN A 231 7.14 -13.19 3.64
CA ASN A 231 7.51 -13.63 2.29
C ASN A 231 7.34 -15.15 2.08
N SER A 232 6.52 -15.78 2.91
CA SER A 232 6.37 -17.23 2.99
C SER A 232 5.72 -17.85 1.74
N ALA A 233 4.91 -17.12 1.00
CA ALA A 233 4.29 -17.61 -0.23
C ALA A 233 5.33 -17.96 -1.30
N ASN A 234 6.39 -17.16 -1.41
CA ASN A 234 7.43 -17.31 -2.41
C ASN A 234 8.65 -18.10 -1.92
N PHE A 235 8.90 -18.16 -0.61
CA PHE A 235 10.07 -18.82 -0.04
C PHE A 235 9.68 -20.04 0.79
N ASP A 236 9.19 -19.90 2.00
CA ASP A 236 9.02 -20.97 2.97
C ASP A 236 8.09 -22.10 2.48
N TRP A 237 6.89 -21.74 1.97
CA TRP A 237 5.99 -22.74 1.41
C TRP A 237 6.57 -23.41 0.16
N HIS A 238 7.36 -22.70 -0.63
CA HIS A 238 8.05 -23.28 -1.77
C HIS A 238 9.08 -24.31 -1.29
N TRP A 239 9.92 -23.95 -0.31
CA TRP A 239 10.89 -24.84 0.28
C TRP A 239 10.24 -26.10 0.88
N ILE A 240 9.26 -25.97 1.73
CA ILE A 240 8.56 -27.09 2.37
C ILE A 240 8.04 -28.08 1.32
N PHE A 241 7.34 -27.61 0.29
CA PHE A 241 6.75 -28.54 -0.68
C PHE A 241 7.75 -29.12 -1.67
N GLU A 242 8.79 -28.40 -2.06
CA GLU A 242 9.86 -28.95 -2.89
C GLU A 242 10.72 -29.97 -2.12
N ARG A 243 11.02 -29.71 -0.85
CA ARG A 243 11.70 -30.70 0.01
C ARG A 243 10.83 -31.96 0.24
N CYS A 244 9.53 -31.79 0.42
CA CYS A 244 8.60 -32.93 0.46
C CYS A 244 8.72 -33.78 -0.81
N ARG A 245 8.78 -33.15 -2.00
CA ARG A 245 8.93 -33.84 -3.27
C ARG A 245 10.28 -34.57 -3.37
N ILE A 246 11.38 -33.92 -3.00
CA ILE A 246 12.75 -34.50 -3.05
C ILE A 246 12.89 -35.66 -2.06
N LEU A 247 12.37 -35.54 -0.85
CA LEU A 247 12.47 -36.55 0.22
C LEU A 247 11.43 -37.68 0.10
N GLY A 248 10.62 -37.68 -0.95
CA GLY A 248 9.54 -38.65 -1.14
C GLY A 248 8.46 -38.61 -0.04
N ILE A 249 8.17 -37.39 0.46
CA ILE A 249 7.10 -37.17 1.44
C ILE A 249 5.80 -36.89 0.68
N GLU A 250 4.78 -37.68 0.95
CA GLU A 250 3.44 -37.37 0.43
C GLU A 250 2.83 -36.21 1.23
N ALA A 251 3.18 -34.98 0.85
CA ALA A 251 2.74 -33.76 1.55
C ALA A 251 1.23 -33.72 1.79
N LYS A 252 0.42 -34.26 0.88
CA LYS A 252 -1.04 -34.35 1.04
C LYS A 252 -1.49 -35.23 2.19
N LYS A 253 -0.67 -36.20 2.61
CA LYS A 253 -0.99 -37.07 3.73
C LYS A 253 -0.57 -36.49 5.07
N ILE A 254 0.50 -35.72 5.10
CA ILE A 254 1.03 -35.12 6.34
C ILE A 254 0.44 -33.75 6.64
N CYS A 255 0.21 -32.92 5.62
CA CYS A 255 -0.43 -31.62 5.73
C CYS A 255 -1.94 -31.85 5.92
N LYS A 256 -2.33 -32.21 7.11
CA LYS A 256 -3.73 -32.46 7.44
C LYS A 256 -4.49 -31.15 7.47
N SER A 257 -5.53 -31.07 6.63
CA SER A 257 -6.55 -30.04 6.79
C SER A 257 -7.44 -30.35 8.00
N LEU A 258 -8.31 -29.42 8.34
CA LEU A 258 -9.31 -29.66 9.37
C LEU A 258 -10.41 -30.66 8.93
N HIS A 259 -10.44 -31.04 7.65
CA HIS A 259 -11.33 -32.06 7.11
C HIS A 259 -10.52 -33.23 6.54
N PRO A 260 -10.80 -34.50 6.92
CA PRO A 260 -9.92 -35.65 6.61
C PRO A 260 -9.78 -35.93 5.09
N GLU A 261 -10.76 -35.58 4.28
CA GLU A 261 -10.75 -35.80 2.83
C GLU A 261 -10.09 -34.67 2.01
N HIS A 262 -9.75 -33.56 2.67
CA HIS A 262 -9.15 -32.40 2.03
C HIS A 262 -7.70 -32.22 2.49
N SER A 263 -6.91 -31.57 1.63
CA SER A 263 -5.52 -31.24 1.93
C SER A 263 -5.23 -29.79 1.55
N PHE A 264 -4.02 -29.50 1.14
CA PHE A 264 -3.64 -28.21 0.63
C PHE A 264 -3.80 -28.12 -0.90
N THR A 265 -3.88 -26.88 -1.37
CA THR A 265 -3.73 -26.53 -2.79
C THR A 265 -2.70 -25.44 -2.93
N ARG A 266 -1.98 -25.44 -4.07
CA ARG A 266 -1.07 -24.35 -4.46
C ARG A 266 -1.45 -23.89 -5.87
N LYS A 267 -1.64 -22.60 -6.07
CA LYS A 267 -2.05 -22.03 -7.37
C LYS A 267 -1.56 -20.59 -7.52
N ASP A 268 -1.38 -20.18 -8.75
CA ASP A 268 -1.11 -18.77 -9.07
C ASP A 268 -2.23 -17.88 -8.60
N ASN A 269 -1.86 -16.76 -8.00
CA ASN A 269 -2.79 -15.73 -7.54
C ASN A 269 -2.18 -14.34 -7.75
N LEU A 270 -3.00 -13.30 -7.56
CA LEU A 270 -2.66 -11.91 -7.80
C LEU A 270 -2.80 -11.08 -6.53
N LEU A 271 -1.72 -10.41 -6.15
CA LEU A 271 -1.76 -9.34 -5.17
C LEU A 271 -2.01 -8.01 -5.89
N LYS A 272 -3.14 -7.36 -5.59
CA LYS A 272 -3.50 -6.05 -6.15
C LYS A 272 -3.05 -4.94 -5.21
N LEU A 273 -2.06 -4.21 -5.66
CA LEU A 273 -1.59 -2.96 -5.07
C LEU A 273 -2.32 -1.77 -5.71
N ALA A 274 -2.11 -0.55 -5.23
CA ALA A 274 -2.82 0.62 -5.74
C ALA A 274 -2.67 0.80 -7.27
N ASN A 275 -1.43 0.70 -7.78
CA ASN A 275 -1.11 0.92 -9.20
C ASN A 275 -0.41 -0.27 -9.87
N GLU A 276 -0.15 -1.33 -9.13
CA GLU A 276 0.60 -2.50 -9.60
C GLU A 276 -0.13 -3.79 -9.25
N VAL A 277 0.16 -4.85 -10.00
CA VAL A 277 -0.32 -6.20 -9.72
C VAL A 277 0.89 -7.10 -9.68
N GLU A 278 1.02 -7.89 -8.63
CA GLU A 278 2.10 -8.85 -8.45
C GLU A 278 1.55 -10.28 -8.47
N ASN A 279 2.25 -11.17 -9.15
CA ASN A 279 1.95 -12.61 -9.12
C ASN A 279 2.63 -13.25 -7.91
N TYR A 280 1.95 -14.20 -7.29
CA TYR A 280 2.48 -15.05 -6.23
C TYR A 280 1.81 -16.42 -6.24
N ILE A 281 2.40 -17.40 -5.57
CA ILE A 281 1.82 -18.74 -5.44
C ILE A 281 1.09 -18.83 -4.10
N GLN A 282 -0.23 -18.83 -4.15
CA GLN A 282 -1.07 -18.97 -2.97
C GLN A 282 -1.06 -20.43 -2.50
N THR A 283 -0.63 -20.66 -1.26
CA THR A 283 -0.88 -21.90 -0.53
C THR A 283 -2.18 -21.75 0.25
N SER A 284 -3.09 -22.71 0.10
CA SER A 284 -4.35 -22.76 0.85
C SER A 284 -4.47 -24.14 1.50
N ILE A 285 -4.70 -24.18 2.80
CA ILE A 285 -4.93 -25.39 3.57
C ILE A 285 -6.37 -25.33 4.07
N TRP A 286 -7.17 -26.32 3.70
CA TRP A 286 -8.60 -26.32 3.98
C TRP A 286 -8.89 -26.15 5.49
N GLY A 287 -9.70 -25.15 5.82
CA GLY A 287 -10.08 -24.78 7.18
C GLY A 287 -9.16 -23.77 7.87
N TYR A 288 -8.07 -23.37 7.24
CA TYR A 288 -7.13 -22.37 7.75
C TYR A 288 -7.04 -21.15 6.82
N ASN A 289 -6.84 -19.97 7.39
CA ASN A 289 -6.46 -18.79 6.61
C ASN A 289 -4.93 -18.75 6.48
N VAL A 290 -4.41 -19.10 5.32
CA VAL A 290 -2.97 -19.03 5.04
C VAL A 290 -2.67 -17.70 4.36
N ILE A 291 -1.88 -16.85 4.99
CA ILE A 291 -1.56 -15.51 4.52
C ILE A 291 -0.06 -15.29 4.44
N ASP A 292 0.37 -14.41 3.55
CA ASP A 292 1.73 -13.86 3.56
C ASP A 292 1.70 -12.43 4.11
N ILE A 293 2.36 -12.24 5.24
CA ILE A 293 2.34 -10.97 6.00
C ILE A 293 2.95 -9.82 5.19
N ILE A 294 3.92 -10.11 4.32
CA ILE A 294 4.53 -9.10 3.43
C ILE A 294 3.49 -8.42 2.52
N HIS A 295 2.38 -9.10 2.19
CA HIS A 295 1.33 -8.53 1.34
C HIS A 295 0.69 -7.29 1.98
N ALA A 296 0.40 -7.34 3.28
CA ALA A 296 -0.15 -6.19 4.01
C ALA A 296 0.85 -5.03 4.05
N VAL A 297 2.13 -5.31 4.28
CA VAL A 297 3.22 -4.32 4.24
C VAL A 297 3.35 -3.68 2.85
N ARG A 298 3.32 -4.47 1.77
CA ARG A 298 3.38 -3.95 0.40
C ARG A 298 2.18 -3.07 0.05
N ARG A 299 1.00 -3.43 0.53
CA ARG A 299 -0.21 -2.58 0.38
C ARG A 299 -0.05 -1.25 1.13
N ALA A 300 0.46 -1.28 2.35
CA ALA A 300 0.79 -0.07 3.10
C ALA A 300 1.87 0.76 2.40
N GLN A 301 2.92 0.13 1.86
CA GLN A 301 3.98 0.78 1.10
C GLN A 301 3.47 1.45 -0.18
N ALA A 302 2.48 0.86 -0.85
CA ALA A 302 1.89 1.45 -2.06
C ALA A 302 1.17 2.78 -1.78
N ILE A 303 0.69 2.96 -0.55
CA ILE A 303 -0.06 4.15 -0.11
C ILE A 303 0.87 5.11 0.65
N ASN A 304 1.77 4.58 1.49
CA ASN A 304 2.69 5.35 2.32
C ASN A 304 4.10 5.34 1.73
N SER A 305 4.47 6.41 1.05
CA SER A 305 5.82 6.56 0.45
C SER A 305 6.96 6.65 1.48
N SER A 306 6.66 6.76 2.77
CA SER A 306 7.67 6.73 3.85
C SER A 306 8.20 5.32 4.09
N ILE A 307 7.45 4.29 3.71
CA ILE A 307 7.91 2.90 3.75
C ILE A 307 8.81 2.65 2.53
N LYS A 308 10.13 2.76 2.70
CA LYS A 308 11.10 2.62 1.60
C LYS A 308 11.28 1.16 1.15
N SER A 309 11.19 0.21 2.07
CA SER A 309 11.38 -1.23 1.82
C SER A 309 10.29 -2.05 2.50
N ALA A 310 9.95 -3.19 1.90
CA ALA A 310 9.10 -4.19 2.51
C ALA A 310 9.89 -5.35 3.15
N GLY A 311 11.20 -5.22 3.34
CA GLY A 311 11.99 -6.22 4.07
C GLY A 311 11.66 -6.21 5.56
N LEU A 312 11.61 -7.40 6.22
CA LEU A 312 11.22 -7.52 7.61
C LEU A 312 12.02 -6.57 8.52
N LYS A 313 13.34 -6.61 8.45
CA LYS A 313 14.25 -5.80 9.28
C LYS A 313 14.08 -4.29 9.09
N TYR A 314 13.73 -3.85 7.88
CA TYR A 314 13.40 -2.46 7.64
C TYR A 314 12.06 -2.06 8.27
N ILE A 315 11.06 -2.92 8.12
CA ILE A 315 9.71 -2.64 8.63
C ILE A 315 9.67 -2.63 10.15
N THR A 316 10.36 -3.55 10.81
CA THR A 316 10.43 -3.59 12.28
C THR A 316 11.09 -2.35 12.86
N THR A 317 12.18 -1.88 12.26
CA THR A 317 12.79 -0.58 12.61
C THR A 317 11.83 0.58 12.32
N PHE A 318 11.13 0.56 11.18
CA PHE A 318 10.19 1.62 10.79
C PHE A 318 9.02 1.78 11.77
N ILE A 319 8.50 0.67 12.32
CA ILE A 319 7.41 0.68 13.31
C ILE A 319 7.90 0.68 14.76
N ASN A 320 9.21 0.82 14.99
CA ASN A 320 9.88 0.72 16.30
C ASN A 320 9.55 -0.59 17.05
N ALA A 321 9.42 -1.69 16.35
CA ALA A 321 9.14 -3.02 16.92
C ALA A 321 10.41 -3.87 17.15
N GLU A 322 11.56 -3.41 16.65
CA GLU A 322 12.86 -4.07 16.80
C GLU A 322 13.28 -4.12 18.28
N ALA A 323 13.75 -5.28 18.74
CA ALA A 323 14.29 -5.41 20.08
C ALA A 323 15.68 -4.75 20.17
N PRO A 324 16.02 -4.08 21.30
CA PRO A 324 17.33 -3.46 21.46
C PRO A 324 18.51 -4.44 21.35
N ASP A 325 18.28 -5.69 21.74
CA ASP A 325 19.26 -6.78 21.76
C ASP A 325 19.14 -7.75 20.59
N ARG A 326 18.49 -7.29 19.48
CA ARG A 326 18.32 -8.02 18.22
C ARG A 326 19.64 -8.53 17.66
N VAL A 327 19.72 -9.83 17.38
CA VAL A 327 20.87 -10.46 16.71
C VAL A 327 20.72 -10.36 15.21
N TYR A 328 21.75 -9.88 14.52
CA TYR A 328 21.81 -9.82 13.06
C TYR A 328 22.86 -10.78 12.53
N ILE A 329 22.46 -11.72 11.69
CA ILE A 329 23.37 -12.63 11.00
C ILE A 329 23.22 -12.42 9.50
N ASP A 330 24.33 -12.31 8.80
CA ASP A 330 24.29 -12.29 7.34
C ASP A 330 23.81 -13.64 6.80
N HIS A 331 22.86 -13.63 5.85
CA HIS A 331 22.24 -14.84 5.30
C HIS A 331 23.27 -15.83 4.72
N THR A 332 24.42 -15.36 4.25
CA THR A 332 25.50 -16.24 3.72
C THR A 332 26.24 -16.99 4.81
N ASN A 333 26.17 -16.51 6.06
CA ASN A 333 26.86 -17.07 7.20
C ASN A 333 25.98 -17.97 8.08
N ILE A 334 24.66 -17.90 7.96
CA ILE A 334 23.71 -18.61 8.84
C ILE A 334 24.01 -20.11 8.86
N GLY A 335 24.00 -20.78 7.69
CA GLY A 335 24.25 -22.20 7.59
C GLY A 335 25.66 -22.59 8.04
N LYS A 336 26.65 -21.74 7.84
CA LYS A 336 28.02 -21.96 8.30
C LYS A 336 28.12 -21.90 9.84
N MET A 337 27.58 -20.87 10.45
CA MET A 337 27.57 -20.67 11.90
C MET A 337 26.85 -21.82 12.61
N TYR A 338 25.72 -22.27 12.04
CA TYR A 338 24.97 -23.41 12.55
C TYR A 338 25.78 -24.71 12.56
N ARG A 339 26.52 -25.02 11.46
CA ARG A 339 27.30 -26.27 11.33
C ARG A 339 28.60 -26.27 12.12
N GLU A 340 29.35 -25.19 12.10
CA GLU A 340 30.68 -25.08 12.72
C GLU A 340 30.62 -24.94 14.23
N LYS A 341 29.52 -24.45 14.79
CA LYS A 341 29.30 -24.28 16.25
C LYS A 341 30.45 -23.58 16.97
N GLU A 342 31.12 -22.67 16.28
CA GLU A 342 32.19 -21.87 16.89
C GLU A 342 31.70 -21.07 18.12
N GLU A 343 32.58 -20.78 19.05
CA GLU A 343 32.26 -19.95 20.22
C GLU A 343 32.28 -18.45 19.91
N TYR A 344 31.31 -17.72 20.45
CA TYR A 344 31.16 -16.27 20.31
C TYR A 344 30.91 -15.60 21.66
N TRP A 345 31.31 -14.34 21.75
CA TRP A 345 30.87 -13.43 22.80
C TRP A 345 29.68 -12.63 22.28
N LEU A 346 28.51 -12.78 22.92
CA LEU A 346 27.30 -12.04 22.63
C LEU A 346 27.11 -10.93 23.68
N ASN A 347 26.94 -9.70 23.21
CA ASN A 347 26.49 -8.59 24.03
C ASN A 347 24.97 -8.63 24.20
N VAL A 348 24.50 -8.94 25.39
CA VAL A 348 23.05 -9.13 25.66
C VAL A 348 22.24 -7.83 25.67
N THR A 349 22.88 -6.65 25.60
CA THR A 349 22.20 -5.35 25.61
C THR A 349 21.92 -4.81 24.21
N ASN A 350 22.66 -5.26 23.19
CA ASN A 350 22.56 -4.73 21.82
C ASN A 350 22.71 -5.79 20.72
N GLY A 351 22.73 -7.08 21.04
CA GLY A 351 22.78 -8.20 20.10
C GLY A 351 24.07 -8.34 19.27
N LYS A 352 25.08 -7.50 19.51
CA LYS A 352 26.35 -7.59 18.79
C LYS A 352 27.18 -8.76 19.30
N TYR A 353 27.80 -9.49 18.38
CA TYR A 353 28.62 -10.65 18.70
C TYR A 353 29.97 -10.62 17.97
N LYS A 354 30.98 -11.33 18.54
CA LYS A 354 32.29 -11.56 17.92
C LYS A 354 32.85 -12.92 18.34
N LYS A 355 33.77 -13.48 17.53
CA LYS A 355 34.41 -14.76 17.84
C LYS A 355 35.11 -14.71 19.19
N ALA A 356 34.98 -15.78 19.99
CA ALA A 356 35.49 -15.81 21.35
C ALA A 356 37.03 -15.68 21.44
N THR A 357 37.74 -16.08 20.39
CA THR A 357 39.19 -15.94 20.27
C THR A 357 39.72 -14.50 20.32
N GLU A 358 38.86 -13.52 19.99
CA GLU A 358 39.20 -12.09 19.97
C GLU A 358 39.01 -11.38 21.35
N TYR A 359 38.32 -12.05 22.31
CA TYR A 359 37.83 -11.39 23.51
C TYR A 359 37.90 -12.27 24.77
N ILE A 360 39.04 -12.95 24.99
CA ILE A 360 39.25 -13.89 26.10
C ILE A 360 38.94 -13.32 27.51
N ASP A 361 39.03 -12.01 27.69
CA ASP A 361 38.86 -11.36 29.02
C ASP A 361 37.62 -10.47 29.11
N LEU A 362 36.72 -10.48 28.13
CA LEU A 362 35.53 -9.57 28.10
C LEU A 362 34.56 -9.80 29.26
N ASP A 363 34.34 -11.07 29.64
CA ASP A 363 33.45 -11.40 30.74
C ASP A 363 34.01 -10.92 32.10
N LYS A 364 35.35 -10.92 32.29
CA LYS A 364 36.02 -10.34 33.46
C LYS A 364 35.94 -8.82 33.50
N LYS A 365 36.02 -8.15 32.33
CA LYS A 365 35.96 -6.68 32.21
C LYS A 365 34.54 -6.13 32.31
N PHE A 366 33.54 -6.85 31.80
CA PHE A 366 32.15 -6.45 31.70
C PHE A 366 31.19 -7.57 32.12
N PRO A 367 31.20 -7.99 33.42
CA PRO A 367 30.41 -9.11 33.89
C PRO A 367 28.89 -8.87 33.63
N GLY A 368 28.22 -9.86 33.06
CA GLY A 368 26.80 -9.81 32.76
C GLY A 368 26.42 -9.03 31.50
N VAL A 369 27.34 -8.35 30.85
CA VAL A 369 27.09 -7.64 29.56
C VAL A 369 27.37 -8.55 28.36
N TYR A 370 28.43 -9.36 28.47
CA TYR A 370 28.81 -10.35 27.46
C TYR A 370 28.64 -11.77 28.00
N ILE A 371 27.98 -12.61 27.24
CA ILE A 371 27.85 -14.04 27.51
C ILE A 371 28.56 -14.87 26.44
N LYS A 372 29.11 -16.00 26.82
CA LYS A 372 29.64 -16.99 25.88
C LYS A 372 28.50 -17.81 25.27
N THR A 373 28.49 -17.92 23.97
CA THR A 373 27.49 -18.67 23.22
C THR A 373 28.11 -19.35 22.02
N THR A 374 27.37 -20.23 21.35
CA THR A 374 27.83 -20.92 20.15
C THR A 374 27.10 -20.43 18.90
N GLY A 375 27.62 -20.72 17.70
CA GLY A 375 27.07 -20.28 16.45
C GLY A 375 25.64 -20.77 16.21
N ASP A 376 25.34 -22.00 16.57
CA ASP A 376 23.98 -22.58 16.50
C ASP A 376 22.98 -21.86 17.42
N ASN A 377 23.36 -21.55 18.65
CA ASN A 377 22.52 -20.77 19.57
C ASN A 377 22.30 -19.32 19.06
N LEU A 378 23.27 -18.73 18.36
CA LEU A 378 23.08 -17.42 17.73
C LEU A 378 22.09 -17.49 16.57
N VAL A 379 22.13 -18.57 15.78
CA VAL A 379 21.18 -18.79 14.68
C VAL A 379 19.77 -19.04 15.21
N GLU A 380 19.63 -19.84 16.27
CA GLU A 380 18.35 -20.04 16.95
C GLU A 380 17.78 -18.70 17.48
N ARG A 381 18.60 -17.89 18.13
CA ARG A 381 18.21 -16.56 18.60
C ARG A 381 17.80 -15.65 17.45
N TYR A 382 18.52 -15.68 16.34
CA TYR A 382 18.19 -14.93 15.13
C TYR A 382 16.82 -15.32 14.59
N LEU A 383 16.54 -16.63 14.48
CA LEU A 383 15.24 -17.16 14.04
C LEU A 383 14.10 -16.76 15.00
N ASP A 384 14.34 -16.80 16.32
CA ASP A 384 13.34 -16.38 17.31
C ASP A 384 13.03 -14.89 17.24
N ASP A 385 14.05 -14.06 17.02
CA ASP A 385 13.88 -12.64 16.78
C ASP A 385 13.05 -12.37 15.50
N ASP A 386 13.29 -13.10 14.40
CA ASP A 386 12.52 -12.98 13.15
C ASP A 386 11.04 -13.39 13.35
N LEU A 387 10.76 -14.42 14.15
CA LEU A 387 9.39 -14.83 14.49
C LEU A 387 8.66 -13.79 15.34
N GLU A 388 9.32 -13.24 16.36
CA GLU A 388 8.75 -12.19 17.20
C GLU A 388 8.43 -10.92 16.40
N GLU A 389 9.36 -10.53 15.54
CA GLU A 389 9.19 -9.40 14.63
C GLU A 389 8.05 -9.64 13.64
N THR A 390 7.94 -10.86 13.10
CA THR A 390 6.87 -11.26 12.19
C THR A 390 5.50 -11.16 12.86
N LEU A 391 5.35 -11.59 14.12
CA LEU A 391 4.10 -11.42 14.88
C LEU A 391 3.74 -9.94 15.12
N LYS A 392 4.73 -9.10 15.44
CA LYS A 392 4.51 -7.65 15.63
C LYS A 392 4.09 -6.97 14.33
N VAL A 393 4.74 -7.32 13.22
CA VAL A 393 4.38 -6.80 11.88
C VAL A 393 2.99 -7.29 11.46
N ASP A 394 2.66 -8.55 11.72
CA ASP A 394 1.32 -9.10 11.49
C ASP A 394 0.26 -8.31 12.27
N GLN A 395 0.48 -8.08 13.56
CA GLN A 395 -0.42 -7.29 14.40
C GLN A 395 -0.63 -5.88 13.87
N GLU A 396 0.43 -5.20 13.45
CA GLU A 396 0.38 -3.82 12.98
C GLU A 396 -0.35 -3.69 11.65
N PHE A 397 -0.05 -4.56 10.68
CA PHE A 397 -0.52 -4.39 9.30
C PHE A 397 -1.77 -5.21 8.96
N ASN A 398 -1.97 -6.39 9.55
CA ASN A 398 -3.10 -7.27 9.21
C ASN A 398 -4.35 -7.04 10.07
N GLN A 399 -4.28 -6.29 11.17
CA GLN A 399 -5.46 -5.83 11.91
C GLN A 399 -6.47 -5.10 11.01
N ALA A 400 -5.95 -4.39 9.99
CA ALA A 400 -6.76 -3.77 8.96
C ALA A 400 -7.62 -4.76 8.18
N SER A 401 -7.02 -5.85 7.73
CA SER A 401 -7.70 -6.91 6.98
C SER A 401 -8.71 -7.65 7.84
N PHE A 402 -8.38 -7.88 9.11
CA PHE A 402 -9.30 -8.46 10.09
C PHE A 402 -10.57 -7.60 10.26
N LEU A 403 -10.42 -6.31 10.49
CA LEU A 403 -11.54 -5.39 10.64
C LEU A 403 -12.43 -5.34 9.39
N LEU A 404 -11.84 -5.32 8.19
CA LEU A 404 -12.62 -5.34 6.96
C LEU A 404 -13.31 -6.69 6.72
N ALA A 405 -12.66 -7.81 7.06
CA ALA A 405 -13.25 -9.14 6.93
C ALA A 405 -14.45 -9.36 7.88
N SER A 406 -14.47 -8.66 9.02
CA SER A 406 -15.64 -8.72 9.93
C SER A 406 -16.86 -7.94 9.43
N MET A 407 -16.72 -7.16 8.34
CA MET A 407 -17.80 -6.34 7.77
C MET A 407 -18.14 -6.70 6.32
N ILE A 408 -17.19 -7.25 5.58
CA ILE A 408 -17.35 -7.53 4.15
C ILE A 408 -17.55 -9.05 3.94
N PRO A 409 -18.60 -9.48 3.21
CA PRO A 409 -18.92 -10.89 3.02
C PRO A 409 -17.98 -11.57 2.01
N THR A 410 -16.73 -11.78 2.39
CA THR A 410 -15.70 -12.47 1.62
C THR A 410 -14.68 -13.14 2.53
N THR A 411 -13.75 -13.93 1.98
CA THR A 411 -12.73 -14.62 2.79
C THR A 411 -11.64 -13.65 3.27
N TYR A 412 -10.98 -13.99 4.37
CA TYR A 412 -9.88 -13.20 4.92
C TYR A 412 -8.72 -13.03 3.93
N GLU A 413 -8.35 -14.11 3.22
CA GLU A 413 -7.33 -14.06 2.17
C GLU A 413 -7.68 -13.06 1.06
N ARG A 414 -8.95 -13.02 0.64
CA ARG A 414 -9.40 -12.08 -0.40
C ARG A 414 -9.40 -10.64 0.09
N VAL A 415 -9.75 -10.38 1.34
CA VAL A 415 -9.64 -9.03 1.92
C VAL A 415 -8.17 -8.57 1.92
N SER A 416 -7.23 -9.45 2.25
CA SER A 416 -5.81 -9.11 2.32
C SER A 416 -5.13 -8.90 0.96
N THR A 417 -5.70 -9.44 -0.15
CA THR A 417 -5.05 -9.43 -1.47
C THR A 417 -5.79 -8.64 -2.55
N MET A 418 -7.10 -8.38 -2.38
CA MET A 418 -7.90 -7.68 -3.39
C MET A 418 -7.85 -6.17 -3.28
N GLY A 419 -8.12 -5.51 -4.42
CA GLY A 419 -8.28 -4.05 -4.46
C GLY A 419 -9.59 -3.60 -3.79
N THR A 420 -9.56 -2.43 -3.19
CA THR A 420 -10.68 -1.84 -2.43
C THR A 420 -11.97 -1.66 -3.23
N ALA A 421 -11.88 -1.38 -4.55
CA ALA A 421 -13.07 -1.32 -5.42
C ALA A 421 -13.80 -2.69 -5.50
N THR A 422 -13.07 -3.80 -5.41
CA THR A 422 -13.69 -5.14 -5.35
C THR A 422 -14.38 -5.36 -3.99
N LEU A 423 -13.83 -4.83 -2.92
CA LEU A 423 -14.46 -4.91 -1.59
C LEU A 423 -15.76 -4.10 -1.53
N TRP A 424 -15.78 -2.89 -2.10
CA TRP A 424 -17.01 -2.11 -2.28
C TRP A 424 -18.04 -2.85 -3.14
N LYS A 425 -17.58 -3.51 -4.22
CA LYS A 425 -18.45 -4.36 -5.05
C LYS A 425 -19.10 -5.47 -4.23
N MET A 426 -18.35 -6.12 -3.34
CA MET A 426 -18.91 -7.18 -2.48
C MET A 426 -20.00 -6.67 -1.53
N LEU A 427 -19.82 -5.49 -0.94
CA LEU A 427 -20.85 -4.86 -0.11
C LEU A 427 -22.11 -4.55 -0.92
N MET A 428 -21.96 -3.95 -2.11
CA MET A 428 -23.11 -3.60 -2.94
C MET A 428 -23.84 -4.83 -3.49
N LEU A 429 -23.11 -5.91 -3.83
CA LEU A 429 -23.73 -7.19 -4.24
C LEU A 429 -24.52 -7.82 -3.09
N ALA A 430 -23.97 -7.79 -1.87
CA ALA A 430 -24.68 -8.29 -0.69
C ALA A 430 -25.93 -7.46 -0.38
N TRP A 431 -25.83 -6.14 -0.51
CA TRP A 431 -26.97 -5.25 -0.36
C TRP A 431 -28.07 -5.53 -1.41
N SER A 432 -27.67 -5.65 -2.68
CA SER A 432 -28.59 -5.95 -3.76
C SER A 432 -29.27 -7.31 -3.58
N TYR A 433 -28.53 -8.32 -3.13
CA TYR A 433 -29.10 -9.63 -2.82
C TYR A 433 -30.17 -9.54 -1.70
N LYS A 434 -29.82 -8.86 -0.61
CA LYS A 434 -30.72 -8.69 0.55
C LYS A 434 -32.03 -7.97 0.20
N HIS A 435 -31.94 -6.98 -0.68
CA HIS A 435 -33.09 -6.13 -1.06
C HIS A 435 -33.70 -6.49 -2.41
N ASN A 436 -33.36 -7.66 -2.98
CA ASN A 436 -33.85 -8.14 -4.26
C ASN A 436 -33.67 -7.13 -5.43
N LEU A 437 -32.54 -6.42 -5.46
CA LEU A 437 -32.24 -5.40 -6.44
C LEU A 437 -31.44 -5.94 -7.62
N ALA A 438 -31.71 -5.44 -8.82
CA ALA A 438 -30.90 -5.68 -10.00
C ALA A 438 -29.49 -5.10 -9.84
N ILE A 439 -28.52 -5.67 -10.58
CA ILE A 439 -27.15 -5.14 -10.64
C ILE A 439 -27.06 -4.21 -11.85
N PRO A 440 -26.55 -2.97 -11.70
CA PRO A 440 -26.51 -2.00 -12.79
C PRO A 440 -25.66 -2.47 -13.99
N GLU A 441 -26.03 -2.02 -15.18
CA GLU A 441 -25.18 -2.12 -16.35
C GLU A 441 -23.88 -1.35 -16.11
N LYS A 442 -22.74 -1.96 -16.47
CA LYS A 442 -21.44 -1.32 -16.41
C LYS A 442 -21.31 -0.23 -17.46
N GLN A 443 -20.71 0.88 -17.09
CA GLN A 443 -20.41 1.95 -18.03
C GLN A 443 -18.99 1.82 -18.60
N GLY A 444 -18.78 2.44 -19.76
CA GLY A 444 -17.45 2.61 -20.35
C GLY A 444 -16.60 3.59 -19.55
N LYS A 445 -15.28 3.49 -19.69
CA LYS A 445 -14.34 4.47 -19.10
C LYS A 445 -14.25 5.69 -20.02
N THR A 446 -14.37 6.88 -19.44
CA THR A 446 -14.06 8.18 -20.07
C THR A 446 -13.02 8.91 -19.23
N ASP A 447 -12.24 9.77 -19.85
CA ASP A 447 -11.29 10.59 -19.09
C ASP A 447 -12.00 11.84 -18.56
N PHE A 448 -11.59 12.29 -17.38
CA PHE A 448 -12.06 13.53 -16.77
C PHE A 448 -10.92 14.25 -16.02
N VAL A 449 -11.14 15.53 -15.71
CA VAL A 449 -10.14 16.33 -15.01
C VAL A 449 -10.09 15.96 -13.53
N GLY A 450 -8.92 15.53 -13.07
CA GLY A 450 -8.69 15.14 -11.68
C GLY A 450 -8.59 16.33 -10.70
N GLY A 451 -8.02 16.05 -9.52
CA GLY A 451 -7.73 17.05 -8.50
C GLY A 451 -6.70 18.08 -8.97
N LEU A 452 -6.80 19.29 -8.44
CA LEU A 452 -5.88 20.38 -8.74
C LEU A 452 -4.59 20.21 -7.93
N SER A 453 -3.45 20.32 -8.61
CA SER A 453 -2.14 20.32 -7.96
C SER A 453 -1.22 21.26 -8.72
N ARG A 454 -0.69 22.29 -8.04
CA ARG A 454 0.18 23.33 -8.60
C ARG A 454 1.32 23.66 -7.63
N LEU A 455 2.42 24.09 -8.19
CA LEU A 455 3.48 24.77 -7.46
C LEU A 455 3.20 26.28 -7.63
N LEU A 456 3.03 27.00 -6.53
CA LEU A 456 2.64 28.39 -6.53
C LEU A 456 3.82 29.31 -6.20
N LYS A 457 4.75 28.83 -5.37
CA LYS A 457 6.01 29.52 -5.07
C LYS A 457 7.15 28.52 -5.03
N VAL A 458 8.16 28.76 -5.86
CA VAL A 458 9.40 27.97 -5.92
C VAL A 458 10.38 28.45 -4.85
N GLY A 459 11.23 27.56 -4.36
CA GLY A 459 12.36 27.92 -3.51
C GLY A 459 12.08 27.80 -2.03
N TYR A 460 12.80 28.59 -1.22
CA TYR A 460 12.79 28.53 0.24
C TYR A 460 11.67 29.39 0.84
N SER A 461 11.02 28.87 1.85
CA SER A 461 9.99 29.59 2.61
C SER A 461 10.11 29.30 4.11
N LYS A 462 9.86 30.31 4.94
CA LYS A 462 9.85 30.20 6.39
C LYS A 462 8.42 30.14 6.92
N ASN A 463 8.30 29.67 8.17
CA ASN A 463 7.07 29.72 8.96
C ASN A 463 5.88 29.14 8.20
N VAL A 464 5.99 27.88 7.80
CA VAL A 464 5.04 27.22 6.89
C VAL A 464 3.95 26.47 7.66
N LEU A 465 2.73 26.66 7.22
CA LEU A 465 1.51 26.00 7.69
C LEU A 465 0.91 25.18 6.56
N LYS A 466 0.64 23.89 6.79
CA LYS A 466 -0.15 23.07 5.86
C LYS A 466 -1.58 22.95 6.36
N LEU A 467 -2.50 23.36 5.52
CA LEU A 467 -3.92 23.18 5.70
C LEU A 467 -4.43 22.09 4.76
N ASP A 468 -5.29 21.21 5.29
CA ASP A 468 -5.77 20.02 4.56
C ASP A 468 -7.24 19.75 4.90
N PHE A 469 -8.05 19.41 3.91
CA PHE A 469 -9.44 19.03 4.17
C PHE A 469 -9.54 17.62 4.72
N SER A 470 -10.25 17.46 5.79
CA SER A 470 -10.48 16.15 6.39
C SER A 470 -11.28 15.25 5.45
N SER A 471 -10.57 14.29 4.78
CA SER A 471 -11.18 13.34 3.83
C SER A 471 -12.03 14.04 2.75
N LEU A 472 -11.45 14.97 2.00
CA LEU A 472 -12.13 15.87 1.05
C LEU A 472 -13.17 15.16 0.18
N TYR A 473 -12.80 14.14 -0.59
CA TYR A 473 -13.71 13.50 -1.53
C TYR A 473 -14.88 12.76 -0.87
N PRO A 474 -14.69 11.95 0.19
CA PRO A 474 -15.80 11.39 0.95
C PRO A 474 -16.71 12.46 1.57
N SER A 475 -16.14 13.56 2.04
CA SER A 475 -16.91 14.66 2.61
C SER A 475 -17.76 15.37 1.56
N ILE A 476 -17.19 15.64 0.37
CA ILE A 476 -17.94 16.17 -0.77
C ILE A 476 -19.09 15.25 -1.14
N GLN A 477 -18.84 13.94 -1.25
CA GLN A 477 -19.90 12.97 -1.57
C GLN A 477 -21.07 13.06 -0.60
N LEU A 478 -20.79 13.14 0.68
CA LEU A 478 -21.82 13.16 1.72
C LEU A 478 -22.56 14.49 1.80
N VAL A 479 -21.83 15.61 1.75
CA VAL A 479 -22.40 16.96 1.89
C VAL A 479 -23.21 17.37 0.64
N HIS A 480 -22.67 17.07 -0.55
CA HIS A 480 -23.29 17.44 -1.83
C HIS A 480 -24.13 16.33 -2.47
N ASP A 481 -24.34 15.22 -1.76
CA ASP A 481 -25.14 14.08 -2.23
C ASP A 481 -24.69 13.51 -3.57
N VAL A 482 -23.37 13.39 -3.78
CA VAL A 482 -22.78 12.94 -5.04
C VAL A 482 -22.72 11.43 -5.08
N PHE A 483 -23.79 10.79 -5.47
CA PHE A 483 -23.95 9.35 -5.60
C PHE A 483 -24.68 8.96 -6.89
N PRO A 484 -24.38 7.81 -7.49
CA PRO A 484 -24.99 7.39 -8.75
C PRO A 484 -26.49 7.11 -8.58
N ASP A 485 -27.28 7.46 -9.59
CA ASP A 485 -28.74 7.29 -9.56
C ASP A 485 -29.15 5.82 -9.46
N CYS A 486 -28.30 4.87 -9.93
CA CYS A 486 -28.55 3.43 -9.80
C CYS A 486 -28.41 2.90 -8.37
N ASP A 487 -27.90 3.68 -7.42
CA ASP A 487 -28.04 3.40 -5.99
C ASP A 487 -29.42 3.88 -5.52
N VAL A 488 -30.46 3.18 -5.96
CA VAL A 488 -31.86 3.55 -5.74
C VAL A 488 -32.27 3.59 -4.28
N THR A 489 -31.54 2.92 -3.41
CA THR A 489 -31.79 2.87 -1.96
C THR A 489 -30.93 3.89 -1.16
N GLY A 490 -29.85 4.42 -1.72
CA GLY A 490 -28.89 5.26 -1.01
C GLY A 490 -27.94 4.47 -0.11
N ALA A 491 -27.75 3.17 -0.39
CA ALA A 491 -26.88 2.28 0.39
C ALA A 491 -25.43 2.74 0.41
N MET A 492 -24.89 3.23 -0.71
CA MET A 492 -23.53 3.74 -0.79
C MET A 492 -23.33 4.93 0.14
N LYS A 493 -24.30 5.86 0.15
CA LYS A 493 -24.28 7.02 1.05
C LYS A 493 -24.31 6.58 2.52
N GLY A 494 -25.22 5.66 2.86
CA GLY A 494 -25.35 5.13 4.23
C GLY A 494 -24.06 4.45 4.69
N MET A 495 -23.48 3.56 3.88
CA MET A 495 -22.24 2.85 4.19
C MET A 495 -21.05 3.82 4.33
N LEU A 496 -20.91 4.77 3.39
CA LEU A 496 -19.82 5.75 3.44
C LEU A 496 -19.91 6.60 4.72
N LYS A 497 -21.11 7.03 5.08
CA LYS A 497 -21.36 7.77 6.31
C LYS A 497 -20.99 6.94 7.55
N TYR A 498 -21.47 5.68 7.63
CA TYR A 498 -21.18 4.80 8.75
C TYR A 498 -19.66 4.60 8.95
N PHE A 499 -18.94 4.26 7.87
CA PHE A 499 -17.49 4.08 7.95
C PHE A 499 -16.75 5.36 8.37
N ARG A 500 -17.19 6.51 7.89
CA ARG A 500 -16.61 7.79 8.29
C ARG A 500 -16.87 8.09 9.77
N ASP A 501 -18.10 7.89 10.24
CA ASP A 501 -18.48 8.13 11.65
C ASP A 501 -17.71 7.17 12.58
N THR A 502 -17.56 5.90 12.17
CA THR A 502 -16.75 4.91 12.87
C THR A 502 -15.28 5.34 12.96
N ARG A 503 -14.72 5.86 11.86
CA ARG A 503 -13.35 6.40 11.87
C ARG A 503 -13.19 7.57 12.83
N ILE A 504 -14.14 8.51 12.84
CA ILE A 504 -14.12 9.66 13.74
C ILE A 504 -14.18 9.19 15.20
N LYS A 505 -15.05 8.23 15.50
CA LYS A 505 -15.14 7.60 16.82
C LYS A 505 -13.82 6.98 17.26
N TYR A 506 -13.17 6.19 16.39
CA TYR A 506 -11.87 5.59 16.74
C TYR A 506 -10.77 6.63 16.95
N LYS A 507 -10.78 7.72 16.16
CA LYS A 507 -9.84 8.82 16.35
C LYS A 507 -10.05 9.50 17.71
N GLN A 508 -11.30 9.74 18.11
CA GLN A 508 -11.64 10.32 19.41
C GLN A 508 -11.22 9.42 20.56
N LEU A 509 -11.49 8.11 20.47
CA LEU A 509 -11.07 7.14 21.48
C LEU A 509 -9.53 7.04 21.59
N ALA A 510 -8.82 7.09 20.47
CA ALA A 510 -7.37 7.11 20.50
C ALA A 510 -6.81 8.33 21.22
N GLU A 511 -7.42 9.50 21.04
CA GLU A 511 -7.06 10.74 21.77
C GLU A 511 -7.42 10.67 23.26
N GLU A 512 -8.59 10.13 23.60
CA GLU A 512 -9.05 9.99 24.98
C GLU A 512 -8.12 9.09 25.82
N TYR A 513 -7.68 7.94 25.22
CA TYR A 513 -6.81 7.01 25.92
C TYR A 513 -5.31 7.35 25.83
N TYR A 514 -4.92 8.40 25.11
CA TYR A 514 -3.50 8.72 24.88
C TYR A 514 -2.66 8.85 26.15
N GLU A 515 -3.19 9.50 27.18
CA GLU A 515 -2.49 9.70 28.47
C GLU A 515 -2.77 8.60 29.49
N THR A 516 -3.89 7.87 29.37
CA THR A 516 -4.37 6.93 30.38
C THR A 516 -4.06 5.47 30.04
N ASP A 517 -4.11 5.10 28.76
CA ASP A 517 -3.87 3.74 28.29
C ASP A 517 -3.27 3.77 26.88
N LYS A 518 -1.96 3.82 26.82
CA LYS A 518 -1.22 3.92 25.56
C LYS A 518 -1.51 2.78 24.59
N LYS A 519 -1.69 1.53 25.09
CA LYS A 519 -2.03 0.37 24.26
C LYS A 519 -3.40 0.50 23.61
N LYS A 520 -4.41 0.95 24.36
CA LYS A 520 -5.74 1.22 23.80
C LYS A 520 -5.71 2.37 22.79
N SER A 521 -4.98 3.44 23.09
CA SER A 521 -4.80 4.56 22.18
C SER A 521 -4.21 4.09 20.85
N GLU A 522 -3.13 3.31 20.88
CA GLU A 522 -2.51 2.72 19.70
C GLU A 522 -3.46 1.77 18.94
N SER A 523 -4.19 0.90 19.64
CA SER A 523 -5.19 0.02 19.02
C SER A 523 -6.25 0.79 18.25
N TYR A 524 -6.85 1.84 18.83
CA TYR A 524 -7.83 2.67 18.13
C TYR A 524 -7.20 3.47 16.98
N SER A 525 -5.98 3.97 17.14
CA SER A 525 -5.23 4.63 16.07
C SER A 525 -5.00 3.68 14.89
N ASN A 526 -4.68 2.42 15.15
CA ASN A 526 -4.48 1.40 14.11
C ASN A 526 -5.80 0.99 13.44
N LYS A 527 -6.92 0.94 14.17
CA LYS A 527 -8.26 0.66 13.62
C LYS A 527 -8.79 1.76 12.70
N GLN A 528 -8.45 3.04 12.94
CA GLN A 528 -8.97 4.15 12.11
C GLN A 528 -8.29 4.27 10.74
N LEU A 529 -7.02 3.85 10.60
CA LEU A 529 -6.26 4.00 9.36
C LEU A 529 -6.82 3.16 8.20
N PRO A 530 -7.13 1.86 8.38
CA PRO A 530 -7.79 1.05 7.34
C PRO A 530 -9.10 1.63 6.85
N ILE A 531 -9.90 2.13 7.78
CA ILE A 531 -11.18 2.75 7.45
C ILE A 531 -10.95 4.02 6.62
N LYS A 532 -9.95 4.84 6.97
CA LYS A 532 -9.55 6.02 6.16
C LYS A 532 -9.24 5.62 4.72
N ILE A 533 -8.46 4.56 4.54
CA ILE A 533 -8.09 4.06 3.21
C ILE A 533 -9.32 3.56 2.47
N PHE A 534 -10.18 2.81 3.16
CA PHE A 534 -11.38 2.24 2.58
C PHE A 534 -12.38 3.30 2.13
N ILE A 535 -12.70 4.29 2.98
CA ILE A 535 -13.62 5.38 2.59
C ILE A 535 -13.06 6.22 1.43
N ASN A 536 -11.77 6.54 1.43
CA ASN A 536 -11.15 7.29 0.33
C ASN A 536 -11.15 6.51 -0.99
N SER A 537 -11.20 5.18 -0.92
CA SER A 537 -11.26 4.34 -2.11
C SER A 537 -12.64 4.31 -2.80
N MET A 538 -13.69 4.83 -2.15
CA MET A 538 -15.02 4.95 -2.78
C MET A 538 -14.97 5.80 -4.04
N PHE A 539 -14.26 6.93 -4.00
CA PHE A 539 -14.01 7.76 -5.18
C PHE A 539 -13.36 6.96 -6.31
N GLY A 540 -12.31 6.15 -5.98
CA GLY A 540 -11.65 5.29 -6.97
C GLY A 540 -12.57 4.20 -7.52
N ALA A 541 -13.47 3.65 -6.71
CA ALA A 541 -14.48 2.69 -7.17
C ALA A 541 -15.49 3.35 -8.11
N LEU A 542 -16.01 4.53 -7.75
CA LEU A 542 -16.92 5.31 -8.61
C LEU A 542 -16.28 5.65 -9.95
N SER A 543 -14.99 5.99 -9.97
CA SER A 543 -14.24 6.34 -11.18
C SER A 543 -13.77 5.14 -12.00
N ALA A 544 -14.21 3.91 -11.66
CA ALA A 544 -13.87 2.67 -12.35
C ALA A 544 -15.13 1.86 -12.76
N PRO A 545 -16.05 2.42 -13.56
CA PRO A 545 -17.33 1.80 -13.88
C PRO A 545 -17.22 0.48 -14.64
N GLN A 546 -16.10 0.22 -15.30
CA GLN A 546 -15.81 -1.06 -15.95
C GLN A 546 -15.55 -2.21 -14.96
N VAL A 547 -15.15 -1.89 -13.71
CA VAL A 547 -14.87 -2.85 -12.63
C VAL A 547 -16.01 -2.88 -11.61
N PHE A 548 -16.49 -1.70 -11.24
CA PHE A 548 -17.54 -1.49 -10.23
C PHE A 548 -18.83 -1.07 -10.94
N ALA A 549 -19.83 -1.97 -10.98
CA ALA A 549 -21.06 -1.74 -11.74
C ALA A 549 -21.85 -0.47 -11.32
N TRP A 550 -21.77 -0.08 -10.06
CA TRP A 550 -22.31 1.21 -9.57
C TRP A 550 -21.41 2.41 -9.86
N GLY A 551 -20.27 2.21 -10.51
CA GLY A 551 -19.36 3.29 -10.90
C GLY A 551 -20.03 4.26 -11.85
N ASP A 552 -19.64 5.55 -11.73
CA ASP A 552 -20.17 6.63 -12.55
C ASP A 552 -19.09 7.71 -12.71
N MET A 553 -18.60 7.87 -13.94
CA MET A 553 -17.54 8.84 -14.25
C MET A 553 -17.99 10.27 -14.05
N TYR A 554 -19.29 10.55 -14.29
CA TYR A 554 -19.85 11.88 -14.05
C TYR A 554 -19.82 12.25 -12.58
N MET A 555 -20.12 11.30 -11.67
CA MET A 555 -20.00 11.52 -10.23
C MET A 555 -18.54 11.75 -9.82
N GLY A 556 -17.60 10.98 -10.39
CA GLY A 556 -16.16 11.18 -10.16
C GLY A 556 -15.68 12.57 -10.58
N GLU A 557 -16.15 13.06 -11.71
CA GLU A 557 -15.84 14.40 -12.21
C GLU A 557 -16.46 15.49 -11.34
N GLN A 558 -17.70 15.34 -10.90
CA GLN A 558 -18.36 16.29 -9.98
C GLN A 558 -17.59 16.39 -8.66
N ILE A 559 -17.14 15.27 -8.09
CA ILE A 559 -16.34 15.26 -6.85
C ILE A 559 -15.05 16.07 -7.03
N THR A 560 -14.31 15.84 -8.13
CA THR A 560 -13.04 16.55 -8.35
C THR A 560 -13.23 18.01 -8.71
N CYS A 561 -14.29 18.34 -9.45
CA CYS A 561 -14.70 19.72 -9.74
C CYS A 561 -14.98 20.47 -8.44
N THR A 562 -15.86 19.96 -7.60
CA THR A 562 -16.19 20.55 -6.30
C THR A 562 -14.94 20.69 -5.41
N GLY A 563 -14.07 19.67 -5.40
CA GLY A 563 -12.80 19.73 -4.65
C GLY A 563 -11.88 20.85 -5.11
N ARG A 564 -11.79 21.11 -6.43
CA ARG A 564 -11.02 22.23 -6.97
C ARG A 564 -11.58 23.57 -6.50
N GLN A 565 -12.91 23.71 -6.42
CA GLN A 565 -13.53 24.95 -5.94
C GLN A 565 -13.22 25.20 -4.46
N TYR A 566 -13.30 24.17 -3.62
CA TYR A 566 -12.92 24.28 -2.20
C TYR A 566 -11.46 24.72 -2.03
N LEU A 567 -10.55 24.20 -2.85
CA LEU A 567 -9.14 24.62 -2.82
C LEU A 567 -8.97 26.10 -3.22
N ARG A 568 -9.62 26.53 -4.29
CA ARG A 568 -9.60 27.93 -4.73
C ARG A 568 -10.16 28.87 -3.65
N GLN A 569 -11.27 28.51 -3.07
CA GLN A 569 -11.90 29.25 -1.97
C GLN A 569 -10.95 29.39 -0.78
N MET A 570 -10.31 28.27 -0.36
CA MET A 570 -9.33 28.29 0.73
C MET A 570 -8.16 29.23 0.40
N ILE A 571 -7.60 29.15 -0.82
CA ILE A 571 -6.47 30.00 -1.22
C ILE A 571 -6.89 31.49 -1.14
N LYS A 572 -8.02 31.88 -1.73
CA LYS A 572 -8.50 33.26 -1.72
C LYS A 572 -8.71 33.78 -0.30
N PHE A 573 -9.34 32.98 0.57
CA PHE A 573 -9.55 33.33 1.97
C PHE A 573 -8.23 33.56 2.73
N PHE A 574 -7.29 32.62 2.67
CA PHE A 574 -6.03 32.75 3.41
C PHE A 574 -5.13 33.84 2.81
N MET A 575 -5.15 34.08 1.50
CA MET A 575 -4.48 35.24 0.89
C MET A 575 -5.05 36.56 1.41
N SER A 576 -6.35 36.69 1.61
CA SER A 576 -6.97 37.90 2.19
C SER A 576 -6.56 38.16 3.65
N LYS A 577 -6.08 37.10 4.35
CA LYS A 577 -5.48 37.18 5.68
C LYS A 577 -3.96 37.38 5.67
N GLY A 578 -3.34 37.59 4.52
CA GLY A 578 -1.91 37.83 4.36
C GLY A 578 -1.04 36.57 4.27
N TYR A 579 -1.63 35.37 4.14
CA TYR A 579 -0.85 34.14 3.90
C TYR A 579 -0.43 34.05 2.45
N THR A 580 0.78 33.51 2.21
CA THR A 580 1.31 33.29 0.88
C THR A 580 1.19 31.80 0.53
N PRO A 581 0.41 31.40 -0.50
CA PRO A 581 0.30 30.01 -0.91
C PRO A 581 1.58 29.54 -1.60
N LEU A 582 2.05 28.33 -1.26
CA LEU A 582 3.32 27.78 -1.73
C LEU A 582 3.12 26.60 -2.68
N VAL A 583 2.40 25.57 -2.22
CA VAL A 583 2.12 24.34 -2.96
C VAL A 583 0.72 23.91 -2.68
N MET A 584 -0.02 23.60 -3.71
CA MET A 584 -1.36 23.03 -3.66
C MET A 584 -1.33 21.57 -4.14
N ASP A 585 -1.97 20.67 -3.41
CA ASP A 585 -2.06 19.28 -3.79
C ASP A 585 -3.38 18.61 -3.39
N THR A 586 -4.29 18.54 -4.33
CA THR A 586 -5.54 17.76 -4.30
C THR A 586 -6.52 18.13 -3.20
N ASP A 587 -6.12 18.10 -1.93
CA ASP A 587 -6.93 18.27 -0.72
C ASP A 587 -6.35 19.27 0.29
N GLY A 588 -5.17 19.82 -0.01
CA GLY A 588 -4.51 20.77 0.90
C GLY A 588 -3.58 21.76 0.20
N VAL A 589 -3.18 22.78 0.96
CA VAL A 589 -2.27 23.84 0.53
C VAL A 589 -1.25 24.12 1.64
N ASN A 590 0.02 24.27 1.24
CA ASN A 590 1.05 24.82 2.12
C ASN A 590 1.06 26.34 1.96
N PHE A 591 1.01 27.05 3.10
CA PHE A 591 1.11 28.52 3.15
C PHE A 591 2.33 28.94 3.96
N SER A 592 2.96 30.03 3.57
CA SER A 592 3.79 30.80 4.47
C SER A 592 2.90 31.78 5.24
N SER A 593 3.01 31.77 6.57
CA SER A 593 2.20 32.65 7.41
C SER A 593 2.68 34.09 7.34
N PRO A 594 1.81 35.08 7.62
CA PRO A 594 2.16 36.49 7.65
C PRO A 594 3.32 36.79 8.61
N GLU A 595 4.02 37.88 8.38
CA GLU A 595 5.08 38.36 9.26
C GLU A 595 4.54 38.62 10.67
N GLY A 596 5.28 38.18 11.69
CA GLY A 596 4.88 38.33 13.10
C GLY A 596 4.00 37.20 13.65
N VAL A 597 3.48 36.31 12.80
CA VAL A 597 2.73 35.11 13.22
C VAL A 597 3.72 33.99 13.52
N ASP A 598 3.71 33.50 14.77
CA ASP A 598 4.55 32.40 15.19
C ASP A 598 3.75 31.08 15.22
N ASN A 599 3.89 30.28 14.17
CA ASN A 599 3.22 28.98 14.07
C ASN A 599 3.69 27.98 15.14
N HIS A 600 4.87 28.17 15.76
CA HIS A 600 5.43 27.24 16.74
C HIS A 600 4.71 27.30 18.09
N ARG A 601 4.03 28.37 18.43
CA ARG A 601 3.20 28.45 19.65
C ARG A 601 2.07 27.43 19.66
N TYR A 602 1.77 26.84 18.50
CA TYR A 602 0.64 25.94 18.30
C TYR A 602 1.06 24.47 18.14
N VAL A 603 2.37 24.20 18.08
CA VAL A 603 2.93 22.85 18.00
C VAL A 603 2.89 22.19 19.38
N GLY A 604 2.03 21.24 19.60
CA GLY A 604 1.94 20.49 20.85
C GLY A 604 0.54 20.24 21.39
N ARG A 605 -0.44 20.87 20.79
CA ARG A 605 -1.87 20.66 21.13
C ARG A 605 -2.52 19.80 20.08
N GLY A 606 -2.16 18.53 19.91
CA GLY A 606 -2.74 17.57 18.97
C GLY A 606 -3.56 18.24 17.84
N LEU A 607 -3.15 18.10 16.61
CA LEU A 607 -3.57 18.82 15.41
C LEU A 607 -5.08 18.69 15.03
N ASN A 608 -5.97 18.50 15.98
CA ASN A 608 -7.41 18.43 15.79
C ASN A 608 -8.07 19.73 16.19
N TRP A 609 -7.96 20.70 15.32
CA TRP A 609 -8.60 22.02 15.46
C TRP A 609 -10.09 21.94 15.15
N LYS A 610 -10.83 21.08 15.85
CA LYS A 610 -12.28 21.17 15.84
C LYS A 610 -12.67 22.43 16.59
N VAL A 611 -13.31 23.35 15.88
CA VAL A 611 -13.99 24.50 16.46
C VAL A 611 -14.84 24.04 17.63
N LYS A 612 -14.35 24.23 18.85
CA LYS A 612 -15.19 24.09 20.05
C LYS A 612 -15.81 25.44 20.28
N LYS A 613 -17.11 25.57 20.04
CA LYS A 613 -17.88 26.77 20.37
C LYS A 613 -17.50 27.28 21.77
N GLY A 614 -17.09 28.55 21.86
CA GLY A 614 -16.76 29.22 23.13
C GLY A 614 -15.29 29.21 23.54
N LYS A 615 -14.35 28.70 22.71
CA LYS A 615 -12.90 28.88 22.91
C LYS A 615 -12.39 30.08 22.13
N GLU A 616 -11.54 30.89 22.77
CA GLU A 616 -10.78 31.93 22.10
C GLU A 616 -9.60 31.29 21.35
N TYR A 617 -9.54 31.44 20.04
CA TYR A 617 -8.45 30.97 19.17
C TYR A 617 -7.53 32.15 18.84
N LEU A 618 -6.25 31.90 18.69
CA LEU A 618 -5.24 32.90 18.38
C LEU A 618 -4.44 32.49 17.14
N GLY A 619 -4.09 33.49 16.32
CA GLY A 619 -3.27 33.27 15.14
C GLY A 619 -3.91 32.36 14.08
N PRO A 620 -3.16 31.42 13.47
CA PRO A 620 -3.66 30.55 12.41
C PRO A 620 -4.87 29.70 12.80
N GLU A 621 -5.02 29.40 14.10
CA GLU A 621 -6.19 28.68 14.63
C GLU A 621 -7.47 29.48 14.42
N ALA A 622 -7.42 30.79 14.70
CA ALA A 622 -8.56 31.67 14.54
C ALA A 622 -8.99 31.75 13.08
N ASP A 623 -8.04 31.85 12.17
CA ASP A 623 -8.30 31.91 10.73
C ASP A 623 -8.90 30.61 10.21
N VAL A 624 -8.40 29.44 10.67
CA VAL A 624 -8.97 28.12 10.33
C VAL A 624 -10.37 27.96 10.92
N ALA A 625 -10.59 28.42 12.15
CA ALA A 625 -11.90 28.39 12.79
C ALA A 625 -12.90 29.28 12.05
N GLU A 626 -12.51 30.50 11.68
CA GLU A 626 -13.32 31.45 10.89
C GLU A 626 -13.65 30.85 9.51
N TYR A 627 -12.67 30.24 8.82
CA TYR A 627 -12.91 29.57 7.55
C TYR A 627 -13.94 28.45 7.68
N ASN A 628 -13.80 27.60 8.71
CA ASN A 628 -14.74 26.52 8.96
C ASN A 628 -16.17 27.03 9.29
N ASP A 629 -16.29 28.10 10.06
CA ASP A 629 -17.58 28.67 10.40
C ASP A 629 -18.30 29.30 9.18
N ILE A 630 -17.53 29.88 8.27
CA ILE A 630 -18.09 30.55 7.08
C ILE A 630 -18.43 29.53 5.99
N PHE A 631 -17.50 28.63 5.67
CA PHE A 631 -17.55 27.86 4.44
C PHE A 631 -17.84 26.36 4.63
N MET A 632 -17.57 25.80 5.82
CA MET A 632 -17.74 24.38 6.03
C MET A 632 -19.14 24.07 6.52
N ARG A 633 -19.81 23.12 5.85
CA ARG A 633 -21.14 22.64 6.20
C ARG A 633 -21.11 21.17 6.55
N GLY A 634 -22.02 20.79 7.44
CA GLY A 634 -22.18 19.41 7.87
C GLY A 634 -20.93 18.91 8.54
N GLU A 635 -20.27 17.96 7.87
CA GLU A 635 -19.17 17.19 8.44
C GLU A 635 -17.83 17.48 7.75
N MET A 636 -17.78 18.47 6.86
CA MET A 636 -16.52 18.96 6.29
C MET A 636 -15.80 19.84 7.30
N ALA A 637 -14.49 19.71 7.31
CA ALA A 637 -13.62 20.56 8.10
C ALA A 637 -12.28 20.75 7.41
N LEU A 638 -11.75 21.97 7.52
CA LEU A 638 -10.36 22.27 7.23
C LEU A 638 -9.56 22.07 8.52
N ASP A 639 -8.48 21.31 8.44
CA ASP A 639 -7.59 21.01 9.57
C ASP A 639 -6.16 21.47 9.25
N THR A 640 -5.35 21.67 10.29
CA THR A 640 -3.92 21.87 10.16
C THR A 640 -3.22 20.50 10.13
N ASP A 641 -2.55 20.15 9.01
CA ASP A 641 -1.82 18.88 8.83
C ASP A 641 -0.35 19.00 9.27
N GLY A 642 0.19 20.21 9.39
CA GLY A 642 1.55 20.42 9.85
C GLY A 642 1.96 21.88 9.93
N VAL A 643 2.96 22.11 10.78
CA VAL A 643 3.60 23.41 10.97
C VAL A 643 5.12 23.19 10.91
N TRP A 644 5.80 23.97 10.08
CA TRP A 644 7.24 23.80 9.85
C TRP A 644 7.97 25.13 9.87
N PRO A 645 9.14 25.23 10.56
CA PRO A 645 10.02 26.40 10.54
C PRO A 645 10.43 26.79 9.12
N SER A 646 10.68 25.77 8.27
CA SER A 646 11.19 25.98 6.92
C SER A 646 10.67 24.92 5.95
N CYS A 647 10.58 25.33 4.69
CA CYS A 647 10.20 24.50 3.58
C CYS A 647 11.01 24.89 2.33
N ILE A 648 11.31 23.91 1.50
CA ILE A 648 11.86 24.11 0.15
C ILE A 648 10.89 23.49 -0.84
N ASN A 649 10.37 24.30 -1.74
CA ASN A 649 9.48 23.88 -2.81
C ASN A 649 10.28 23.79 -4.12
N LEU A 650 10.38 22.58 -4.69
CA LEU A 650 11.23 22.31 -5.85
C LEU A 650 10.43 22.19 -7.16
N ALA A 651 9.34 21.47 -7.10
CA ALA A 651 8.46 21.21 -8.23
C ALA A 651 7.08 20.74 -7.71
N ARG A 652 6.11 20.65 -8.59
CA ARG A 652 4.80 20.07 -8.29
C ARG A 652 4.96 18.73 -7.57
N LYS A 653 4.38 18.59 -6.38
CA LYS A 653 4.48 17.40 -5.50
C LYS A 653 5.90 17.03 -5.06
N ASN A 654 6.86 17.95 -5.15
CA ASN A 654 8.23 17.74 -4.70
C ASN A 654 8.67 18.89 -3.79
N TYR A 655 8.70 18.64 -2.49
CA TYR A 655 9.10 19.61 -1.48
C TYR A 655 9.73 18.92 -0.27
N ALA A 656 10.52 19.66 0.47
CA ALA A 656 11.12 19.25 1.73
C ALA A 656 10.68 20.20 2.84
N VAL A 657 10.35 19.68 4.01
CA VAL A 657 10.01 20.46 5.21
C VAL A 657 10.81 19.96 6.40
N MET A 658 11.11 20.85 7.35
CA MET A 658 11.80 20.52 8.59
C MET A 658 10.92 20.93 9.78
N ASP A 659 10.76 20.04 10.75
CA ASP A 659 10.03 20.33 11.98
C ASP A 659 10.93 21.06 13.00
N ALA A 660 10.33 21.52 14.11
CA ALA A 660 11.04 22.22 15.19
C ALA A 660 12.12 21.37 15.88
N LYS A 661 12.09 20.05 15.72
CA LYS A 661 13.10 19.12 16.25
C LYS A 661 14.21 18.82 15.24
N GLY A 662 14.19 19.47 14.07
CA GLY A 662 15.15 19.25 12.99
C GLY A 662 14.93 17.97 12.19
N LYS A 663 13.77 17.31 12.35
CA LYS A 663 13.40 16.14 11.53
C LYS A 663 12.88 16.59 10.17
N ILE A 664 13.45 16.02 9.12
CA ILE A 664 13.12 16.35 7.73
C ILE A 664 12.07 15.38 7.20
N LYS A 665 11.03 15.93 6.56
CA LYS A 665 10.04 15.18 5.79
C LYS A 665 10.18 15.55 4.32
N LEU A 666 10.47 14.55 3.49
CA LEU A 666 10.57 14.71 2.04
C LEU A 666 9.27 14.27 1.38
N THR A 667 8.80 15.01 0.40
CA THR A 667 7.66 14.68 -0.45
C THR A 667 8.10 14.69 -1.90
N GLY A 668 7.71 13.64 -2.66
CA GLY A 668 7.94 13.53 -4.11
C GLY A 668 9.12 12.67 -4.52
N ASN A 669 9.04 12.19 -5.77
CA ASN A 669 9.98 11.19 -6.31
C ASN A 669 11.33 11.76 -6.76
N SER A 670 11.45 13.07 -6.98
CA SER A 670 12.71 13.69 -7.42
C SER A 670 13.78 13.64 -6.33
N ILE A 671 13.36 13.80 -5.07
CA ILE A 671 14.25 13.81 -3.89
C ILE A 671 14.14 12.52 -3.03
N LYS A 672 13.16 11.67 -3.27
CA LYS A 672 12.86 10.47 -2.48
C LYS A 672 12.84 9.17 -3.29
N SER A 673 13.50 9.12 -4.44
CA SER A 673 13.46 7.94 -5.31
C SER A 673 14.11 6.72 -4.65
N LYS A 674 13.38 5.60 -4.56
CA LYS A 674 13.88 4.29 -4.09
C LYS A 674 15.04 3.71 -4.93
N LYS A 675 15.37 4.35 -6.05
CA LYS A 675 16.37 3.88 -7.02
C LYS A 675 17.62 4.78 -7.09
N LEU A 676 17.78 5.69 -6.13
CA LEU A 676 18.96 6.53 -6.09
C LEU A 676 20.18 5.70 -5.65
N PRO A 677 21.36 5.88 -6.26
CA PRO A 677 22.61 5.40 -5.72
C PRO A 677 22.86 6.01 -4.33
N LEU A 678 23.41 5.23 -3.42
CA LEU A 678 23.58 5.66 -2.01
C LEU A 678 24.41 6.95 -1.85
N TYR A 679 25.39 7.19 -2.73
CA TYR A 679 26.18 8.43 -2.68
C TYR A 679 25.34 9.68 -2.95
N ILE A 680 24.28 9.57 -3.75
CA ILE A 680 23.34 10.68 -3.99
C ILE A 680 22.42 10.86 -2.79
N GLU A 681 21.90 9.75 -2.21
CA GLU A 681 21.06 9.82 -1.01
C GLU A 681 21.81 10.47 0.16
N GLU A 682 23.06 10.09 0.40
CA GLU A 682 23.92 10.65 1.45
C GLU A 682 24.13 12.17 1.26
N PHE A 683 24.40 12.58 0.03
CA PHE A 683 24.50 14.01 -0.28
C PHE A 683 23.19 14.75 -0.03
N LEU A 684 22.06 14.21 -0.52
CA LEU A 684 20.75 14.85 -0.38
C LEU A 684 20.34 15.01 1.09
N ASP A 685 20.59 14.02 1.94
CA ASP A 685 20.24 14.08 3.36
C ASP A 685 20.92 15.25 4.07
N LYS A 686 22.23 15.45 3.87
CA LYS A 686 22.96 16.58 4.46
C LYS A 686 22.69 17.90 3.72
N GLY A 687 22.65 17.87 2.39
CA GLY A 687 22.46 19.06 1.56
C GLY A 687 21.09 19.71 1.79
N ILE A 688 20.01 18.90 1.79
CA ILE A 688 18.65 19.41 2.07
C ILE A 688 18.58 20.00 3.48
N LYS A 689 19.25 19.41 4.46
CA LYS A 689 19.29 19.95 5.82
C LYS A 689 19.95 21.33 5.87
N LEU A 690 21.05 21.52 5.16
CA LEU A 690 21.73 22.82 5.07
C LEU A 690 20.80 23.86 4.43
N LEU A 691 20.15 23.52 3.33
CA LEU A 691 19.20 24.42 2.68
C LEU A 691 18.00 24.75 3.56
N LEU A 692 17.43 23.78 4.28
CA LEU A 692 16.31 24.01 5.19
C LEU A 692 16.70 24.88 6.41
N ASN A 693 17.95 24.87 6.82
CA ASN A 693 18.48 25.79 7.82
C ASN A 693 18.76 27.21 7.28
N GLY A 694 18.60 27.44 5.99
CA GLY A 694 18.91 28.70 5.36
C GLY A 694 20.40 28.90 5.09
N ASP A 695 21.20 27.85 5.16
CA ASP A 695 22.65 27.90 5.00
C ASP A 695 23.07 27.49 3.56
N GLY A 696 22.80 28.37 2.61
CA GLY A 696 23.16 28.17 1.22
C GLY A 696 24.67 28.15 0.97
N LYS A 697 25.47 28.88 1.77
CA LYS A 697 26.92 28.88 1.63
C LYS A 697 27.51 27.51 1.93
N SER A 698 27.21 26.95 3.08
CA SER A 698 27.70 25.62 3.44
C SER A 698 27.17 24.52 2.49
N PHE A 699 25.95 24.69 1.91
CA PHE A 699 25.47 23.78 0.89
C PHE A 699 26.34 23.77 -0.35
N ILE A 700 26.73 24.94 -0.84
CA ILE A 700 27.59 25.07 -2.04
C ILE A 700 28.99 24.52 -1.75
N GLU A 701 29.58 24.85 -0.61
CA GLU A 701 30.87 24.31 -0.20
C GLU A 701 30.83 22.78 -0.15
N TYR A 702 29.78 22.21 0.46
CA TYR A 702 29.56 20.77 0.53
C TYR A 702 29.32 20.13 -0.83
N TYR A 703 28.60 20.80 -1.74
CA TYR A 703 28.39 20.34 -3.12
C TYR A 703 29.72 20.15 -3.86
N TYR A 704 30.62 21.12 -3.80
CA TYR A 704 31.93 21.02 -4.46
C TYR A 704 32.87 20.04 -3.79
N GLU A 705 32.88 19.98 -2.46
CA GLU A 705 33.63 18.97 -1.74
C GLU A 705 33.20 17.56 -2.17
N TYR A 706 31.89 17.32 -2.20
CA TYR A 706 31.37 16.01 -2.53
C TYR A 706 31.60 15.65 -4.01
N LEU A 707 31.45 16.61 -4.90
CA LEU A 707 31.75 16.44 -6.32
C LEU A 707 33.23 16.09 -6.56
N THR A 708 34.14 16.69 -5.76
CA THR A 708 35.57 16.37 -5.77
C THR A 708 35.81 14.91 -5.34
N LEU A 709 35.13 14.42 -4.31
CA LEU A 709 35.22 13.03 -3.90
C LEU A 709 34.76 12.07 -5.01
N VAL A 710 33.66 12.40 -5.71
CA VAL A 710 33.19 11.61 -6.87
C VAL A 710 34.25 11.61 -7.99
N TYR A 711 34.80 12.78 -8.31
CA TYR A 711 35.81 12.91 -9.36
C TYR A 711 37.09 12.11 -9.05
N GLN A 712 37.56 12.18 -7.81
CA GLN A 712 38.78 11.50 -7.33
C GLN A 712 38.56 9.99 -7.07
N LYS A 713 37.37 9.45 -7.36
CA LYS A 713 36.99 8.06 -7.06
C LYS A 713 37.14 7.67 -5.59
N LYS A 714 36.95 8.64 -4.69
CA LYS A 714 37.01 8.41 -3.24
C LYS A 714 35.66 7.98 -2.62
N ILE A 715 34.60 7.96 -3.42
CA ILE A 715 33.33 7.36 -3.00
C ILE A 715 33.45 5.83 -3.09
N SER A 716 33.05 5.13 -2.04
CA SER A 716 33.11 3.66 -2.06
C SER A 716 32.25 3.04 -3.15
N LEU A 717 32.69 1.90 -3.68
CA LEU A 717 31.98 1.17 -4.72
C LEU A 717 30.55 0.76 -4.29
N SER A 718 30.37 0.42 -3.01
CA SER A 718 29.06 0.08 -2.43
C SER A 718 28.06 1.23 -2.55
N LYS A 719 28.51 2.49 -2.49
CA LYS A 719 27.67 3.69 -2.60
C LYS A 719 27.39 4.07 -4.05
N VAL A 720 28.32 3.82 -4.97
CA VAL A 720 28.19 4.12 -6.41
C VAL A 720 27.40 3.03 -7.14
N ALA A 721 27.43 1.79 -6.64
CA ALA A 721 26.80 0.63 -7.26
C ALA A 721 25.29 0.80 -7.45
N GLN A 722 24.83 0.33 -8.60
CA GLN A 722 23.41 0.17 -8.88
C GLN A 722 22.94 -1.18 -8.30
N ARG A 723 21.75 -1.19 -7.71
CA ARG A 723 21.10 -2.37 -7.15
C ARG A 723 19.88 -2.70 -7.98
N ALA A 724 19.92 -3.81 -8.70
CA ALA A 724 18.83 -4.22 -9.56
C ALA A 724 18.22 -5.54 -9.08
N LYS A 725 16.93 -5.51 -8.81
CA LYS A 725 16.16 -6.70 -8.44
C LYS A 725 15.82 -7.54 -9.66
N VAL A 726 16.10 -8.83 -9.60
CA VAL A 726 15.72 -9.81 -10.62
C VAL A 726 14.19 -9.96 -10.61
N LYS A 727 13.57 -9.62 -11.74
CA LYS A 727 12.10 -9.67 -11.91
C LYS A 727 11.63 -10.70 -12.93
N LEU A 728 12.55 -11.37 -13.61
CA LEU A 728 12.31 -12.37 -14.62
C LEU A 728 13.28 -13.53 -14.42
N THR A 729 12.86 -14.74 -14.68
CA THR A 729 13.80 -15.87 -14.79
C THR A 729 14.73 -15.64 -15.98
N LEU A 730 15.89 -16.27 -16.00
CA LEU A 730 16.81 -16.19 -17.14
C LEU A 730 16.17 -16.72 -18.43
N GLU A 731 15.30 -17.71 -18.33
CA GLU A 731 14.56 -18.27 -19.46
C GLU A 731 13.54 -17.25 -20.01
N ASP A 732 12.73 -16.63 -19.15
CA ASP A 732 11.77 -15.61 -19.56
C ASP A 732 12.46 -14.36 -20.09
N TYR A 733 13.60 -14.00 -19.52
CA TYR A 733 14.42 -12.90 -20.05
C TYR A 733 14.91 -13.18 -21.46
N ARG A 734 15.41 -14.41 -21.74
CA ARG A 734 15.81 -14.81 -23.10
C ARG A 734 14.62 -14.80 -24.06
N LYS A 735 13.46 -15.33 -23.66
CA LYS A 735 12.21 -15.25 -24.44
C LYS A 735 11.81 -13.79 -24.72
N ARG A 736 11.90 -12.90 -23.71
CA ARG A 736 11.62 -11.48 -23.88
C ARG A 736 12.51 -10.81 -24.93
N LEU A 737 13.78 -11.16 -25.02
CA LEU A 737 14.71 -10.59 -26.00
C LEU A 737 14.36 -10.95 -27.45
N THR A 738 13.63 -12.06 -27.68
CA THR A 738 13.15 -12.46 -29.01
C THR A 738 11.85 -11.77 -29.39
N THR A 739 11.16 -11.13 -28.46
CA THR A 739 9.90 -10.40 -28.72
C THR A 739 10.19 -8.97 -29.15
N LYS A 740 9.28 -8.42 -29.98
CA LYS A 740 9.30 -7.00 -30.36
C LYS A 740 8.28 -6.20 -29.58
N THR A 741 8.54 -4.93 -29.37
CA THR A 741 7.55 -4.00 -28.80
C THR A 741 6.38 -3.80 -29.76
N LYS A 742 5.26 -3.22 -29.29
CA LYS A 742 4.13 -2.83 -30.15
C LYS A 742 4.56 -1.90 -31.31
N ALA A 743 5.65 -1.15 -31.14
CA ALA A 743 6.26 -0.30 -32.18
C ALA A 743 7.29 -1.02 -33.06
N GLY A 744 7.43 -2.35 -32.97
CA GLY A 744 8.35 -3.14 -33.78
C GLY A 744 9.80 -3.12 -33.30
N ASN A 745 10.15 -2.40 -32.24
CA ASN A 745 11.51 -2.29 -31.71
C ASN A 745 11.90 -3.51 -30.86
N SER A 746 13.19 -3.85 -30.85
CA SER A 746 13.74 -4.85 -29.94
C SER A 746 13.59 -4.43 -28.47
N MET A 747 13.32 -5.36 -27.58
CA MET A 747 13.22 -5.09 -26.15
C MET A 747 14.59 -4.68 -25.58
N SER A 748 14.57 -3.74 -24.63
CA SER A 748 15.79 -3.27 -23.97
C SER A 748 16.41 -4.38 -23.13
N ARG A 749 17.75 -4.50 -23.21
CA ARG A 749 18.53 -5.43 -22.38
C ARG A 749 18.72 -4.86 -20.97
N MET A 750 18.79 -5.75 -20.00
CA MET A 750 18.94 -5.43 -18.58
C MET A 750 20.35 -5.81 -18.12
N ALA A 751 21.13 -4.84 -17.62
CA ALA A 751 22.52 -5.03 -17.22
C ALA A 751 22.70 -6.18 -16.22
N HIS A 752 21.90 -6.23 -15.17
CA HIS A 752 21.97 -7.29 -14.16
C HIS A 752 21.69 -8.69 -14.74
N MET A 753 20.77 -8.81 -15.70
CA MET A 753 20.49 -10.10 -16.35
C MET A 753 21.61 -10.52 -17.30
N GLU A 754 22.19 -9.57 -18.03
CA GLU A 754 23.34 -9.84 -18.91
C GLU A 754 24.58 -10.22 -18.08
N LEU A 755 24.82 -9.54 -16.96
CA LEU A 755 25.88 -9.90 -16.02
C LEU A 755 25.66 -11.28 -15.40
N ALA A 756 24.42 -11.63 -15.04
CA ALA A 756 24.09 -12.95 -14.55
C ALA A 756 24.39 -14.04 -15.59
N ILE A 757 24.06 -13.79 -16.86
CA ILE A 757 24.37 -14.71 -17.96
C ILE A 757 25.88 -14.83 -18.16
N GLN A 758 26.61 -13.71 -18.20
CA GLN A 758 28.05 -13.66 -18.41
C GLN A 758 28.83 -14.39 -17.31
N ASN A 759 28.38 -14.30 -16.07
CA ASN A 759 29.03 -14.91 -14.91
C ASN A 759 28.44 -16.29 -14.55
N ASN A 760 27.56 -16.85 -15.40
CA ASN A 760 26.88 -18.13 -15.18
C ASN A 760 26.20 -18.25 -13.81
N LEU A 761 25.60 -17.13 -13.34
CA LEU A 761 24.92 -17.10 -12.05
C LEU A 761 23.56 -17.78 -12.15
N ASN A 762 23.25 -18.56 -11.15
CA ASN A 762 21.89 -19.02 -10.91
C ASN A 762 21.18 -17.90 -10.14
N VAL A 763 20.21 -17.22 -10.77
CA VAL A 763 19.50 -16.09 -10.19
C VAL A 763 18.01 -16.37 -10.10
N ASN A 764 17.42 -16.03 -8.95
CA ASN A 764 16.02 -16.24 -8.65
C ASN A 764 15.24 -14.95 -8.70
N LEU A 765 13.92 -15.06 -8.83
CA LEU A 765 13.04 -13.92 -8.74
C LEU A 765 13.16 -13.29 -7.34
N GLY A 766 13.54 -12.02 -7.32
CA GLY A 766 13.72 -11.30 -6.06
C GLY A 766 15.17 -11.00 -5.69
N ASP A 767 16.12 -11.74 -6.21
CA ASP A 767 17.55 -11.49 -6.00
C ASP A 767 17.94 -10.07 -6.38
N VAL A 768 18.96 -9.55 -5.69
CA VAL A 768 19.50 -8.22 -5.97
C VAL A 768 20.93 -8.36 -6.49
N ILE A 769 21.13 -7.99 -7.75
CA ILE A 769 22.46 -7.91 -8.33
C ILE A 769 22.99 -6.49 -8.21
N MET A 770 24.15 -6.35 -7.58
CA MET A 770 24.88 -5.09 -7.48
C MET A 770 25.93 -5.02 -8.60
N TYR A 771 25.99 -3.88 -9.27
CA TYR A 771 26.97 -3.66 -10.33
C TYR A 771 27.37 -2.19 -10.46
N VAL A 772 28.55 -1.96 -11.01
CA VAL A 772 29.14 -0.63 -11.20
C VAL A 772 29.39 -0.40 -12.68
N ASN A 773 28.96 0.75 -13.20
CA ASN A 773 29.32 1.17 -14.55
C ASN A 773 30.78 1.66 -14.58
N ASN A 774 31.60 1.11 -15.48
CA ASN A 774 33.02 1.46 -15.70
C ASN A 774 33.30 2.01 -17.09
N GLY A 775 32.28 2.46 -17.82
CA GLY A 775 32.45 3.16 -19.09
C GLY A 775 33.25 4.45 -18.93
N THR A 776 33.83 4.93 -20.00
CA THR A 776 34.72 6.12 -20.01
C THR A 776 34.03 7.43 -20.40
N LYS A 777 32.76 7.37 -20.83
CA LYS A 777 31.94 8.53 -21.22
C LYS A 777 30.59 8.51 -20.49
N ALA A 778 30.04 9.65 -20.24
CA ALA A 778 28.71 9.79 -19.63
C ALA A 778 27.62 9.04 -20.42
N SER A 779 27.72 9.00 -21.73
CA SER A 779 26.81 8.31 -22.66
C SER A 779 26.97 6.80 -22.68
N HIS A 780 28.00 6.24 -22.06
CA HIS A 780 28.19 4.78 -22.00
C HIS A 780 27.16 4.17 -21.07
N GLY A 781 26.07 3.66 -21.63
CA GLY A 781 25.05 2.87 -20.90
C GLY A 781 25.65 1.56 -20.38
N ASP A 782 25.02 0.95 -19.37
CA ASP A 782 25.48 -0.31 -18.78
C ASP A 782 25.56 -1.43 -19.81
N VAL A 783 24.61 -1.46 -20.74
CA VAL A 783 24.58 -2.37 -21.90
C VAL A 783 24.48 -1.55 -23.17
N GLN A 784 25.41 -1.70 -24.08
CA GLN A 784 25.41 -1.04 -25.40
C GLN A 784 25.35 -2.07 -26.52
N LYS A 785 24.54 -1.79 -27.54
CA LYS A 785 24.51 -2.60 -28.77
C LYS A 785 25.70 -2.22 -29.65
N LYS A 786 26.47 -3.23 -30.12
CA LYS A 786 27.60 -3.02 -31.02
C LYS A 786 27.52 -4.05 -32.15
N GLY A 787 27.08 -3.63 -33.34
CA GLY A 787 26.75 -4.53 -34.42
C GLY A 787 25.68 -5.53 -34.07
N GLU A 788 25.91 -6.83 -34.26
CA GLU A 788 24.99 -7.90 -33.82
C GLU A 788 25.16 -8.30 -32.34
N GLY A 789 26.21 -7.83 -31.66
CA GLY A 789 26.53 -8.15 -30.25
C GLY A 789 26.18 -7.03 -29.28
N ILE A 790 26.64 -7.24 -28.04
CA ILE A 790 26.55 -6.24 -26.97
C ILE A 790 27.91 -6.03 -26.33
N VAL A 791 28.09 -4.84 -25.77
CA VAL A 791 29.20 -4.49 -24.88
C VAL A 791 28.61 -4.16 -23.51
N LEU A 792 29.13 -4.81 -22.48
CA LEU A 792 28.84 -4.46 -21.09
C LEU A 792 29.88 -3.45 -20.60
N ASN A 793 29.42 -2.24 -20.28
CA ASN A 793 30.22 -1.22 -19.62
C ASN A 793 29.96 -1.24 -18.10
N CYS A 794 29.82 -2.41 -17.55
CA CYS A 794 29.60 -2.60 -16.10
C CYS A 794 30.17 -3.95 -15.67
N TYR A 795 30.46 -4.05 -14.39
CA TYR A 795 30.91 -5.28 -13.74
C TYR A 795 30.12 -5.50 -12.46
N MET A 796 29.98 -6.77 -12.09
CA MET A 796 29.29 -7.15 -10.89
C MET A 796 30.14 -6.84 -9.65
N LEU A 797 29.48 -6.40 -8.59
CA LEU A 797 30.08 -6.18 -7.29
C LEU A 797 29.63 -7.30 -6.35
N GLU A 798 30.55 -8.17 -5.95
CA GLU A 798 30.25 -9.31 -5.10
C GLU A 798 30.09 -8.88 -3.65
N SER A 799 29.05 -9.38 -2.98
CA SER A 799 28.73 -9.04 -1.59
C SER A 799 29.87 -9.39 -0.63
N ASN A 800 30.52 -10.54 -0.85
CA ASN A 800 31.67 -11.00 -0.04
C ASN A 800 32.89 -10.06 -0.06
N ILE A 801 33.08 -9.31 -1.14
CA ILE A 801 34.14 -8.30 -1.26
C ILE A 801 33.78 -7.08 -0.41
N LEU A 802 32.51 -6.65 -0.45
CA LEU A 802 32.02 -5.50 0.34
C LEU A 802 31.94 -5.78 1.83
N GLU A 803 31.71 -7.03 2.23
CA GLU A 803 31.71 -7.45 3.63
C GLU A 803 33.12 -7.33 4.25
N LYS A 804 34.15 -7.62 3.45
CA LYS A 804 35.56 -7.49 3.89
C LYS A 804 36.01 -6.03 3.96
N ASP A 805 35.56 -5.20 3.03
CA ASP A 805 35.88 -3.77 2.98
C ASP A 805 34.66 -2.95 2.49
N PRO A 806 33.78 -2.50 3.41
CA PRO A 806 32.62 -1.66 3.08
C PRO A 806 33.00 -0.31 2.44
N ASN A 807 34.23 0.15 2.66
CA ASN A 807 34.75 1.41 2.13
C ASN A 807 35.63 1.21 0.89
N LEU A 808 35.63 0.01 0.29
CA LEU A 808 36.37 -0.27 -0.90
C LEU A 808 36.14 0.75 -1.98
N THR A 809 37.19 1.42 -2.41
CA THR A 809 37.20 2.33 -3.58
C THR A 809 37.70 1.61 -4.81
N GLY A 810 37.32 2.07 -5.98
CA GLY A 810 37.73 1.41 -7.22
C GLY A 810 37.30 2.19 -8.45
N ASP A 811 37.35 1.52 -9.59
CA ASP A 811 37.06 2.16 -10.86
C ASP A 811 35.55 2.22 -11.15
N TYR A 812 35.09 3.42 -11.50
CA TYR A 812 33.72 3.64 -11.99
C TYR A 812 33.69 4.78 -13.01
N ASN A 813 32.60 4.86 -13.76
CA ASN A 813 32.39 5.87 -14.78
C ASN A 813 32.14 7.26 -14.15
N VAL A 814 33.22 7.99 -13.90
CA VAL A 814 33.18 9.32 -13.28
C VAL A 814 32.30 10.30 -14.07
N PRO A 815 32.42 10.45 -15.41
CA PRO A 815 31.56 11.36 -16.18
C PRO A 815 30.07 11.05 -16.00
N ARG A 816 29.71 9.77 -15.99
CA ARG A 816 28.31 9.35 -15.78
C ARG A 816 27.84 9.59 -14.32
N ALA A 817 28.70 9.31 -13.35
CA ALA A 817 28.41 9.55 -11.95
C ALA A 817 28.15 11.03 -11.68
N ILE A 818 29.00 11.92 -12.21
CA ILE A 818 28.83 13.38 -12.11
C ILE A 818 27.54 13.83 -12.81
N THR A 819 27.28 13.39 -14.02
CA THR A 819 26.06 13.75 -14.76
C THR A 819 24.80 13.30 -13.99
N THR A 820 24.83 12.07 -13.44
CA THR A 820 23.70 11.55 -12.65
C THR A 820 23.52 12.34 -11.35
N PHE A 821 24.62 12.69 -10.69
CA PHE A 821 24.62 13.51 -9.47
C PHE A 821 24.04 14.89 -9.76
N ASN A 822 24.59 15.63 -10.73
CA ASN A 822 24.16 16.97 -11.09
C ASN A 822 22.66 17.00 -11.46
N LYS A 823 22.19 16.06 -12.26
CA LYS A 823 20.77 15.94 -12.63
C LYS A 823 19.85 15.78 -11.41
N ARG A 824 20.34 15.25 -10.29
CA ARG A 824 19.57 15.09 -9.04
C ARG A 824 19.69 16.29 -8.12
N ILE A 825 20.77 17.05 -8.22
CA ILE A 825 21.01 18.24 -7.40
C ILE A 825 20.40 19.49 -8.06
N GLU A 826 20.40 19.58 -9.38
CA GLU A 826 19.84 20.68 -10.13
C GLU A 826 18.46 21.17 -9.62
N PRO A 827 17.48 20.31 -9.32
CA PRO A 827 16.22 20.76 -8.74
C PRO A 827 16.35 21.48 -7.40
N LEU A 828 17.39 21.21 -6.62
CA LEU A 828 17.65 21.91 -5.34
C LEU A 828 18.19 23.33 -5.56
N LEU A 829 18.83 23.57 -6.68
CA LEU A 829 19.46 24.85 -6.99
C LEU A 829 18.45 25.97 -7.25
N VAL A 830 17.14 25.64 -7.39
CA VAL A 830 16.06 26.63 -7.52
C VAL A 830 15.93 27.57 -6.32
N VAL A 831 16.55 27.26 -5.20
CA VAL A 831 16.62 28.13 -4.02
C VAL A 831 17.60 29.30 -4.20
N PHE A 832 18.44 29.25 -5.24
CA PHE A 832 19.43 30.29 -5.56
C PHE A 832 19.00 31.13 -6.78
N LYS A 833 19.49 32.36 -6.85
CA LYS A 833 19.29 33.24 -8.00
C LYS A 833 19.79 32.61 -9.29
N GLN A 834 19.21 32.97 -10.46
CA GLN A 834 19.55 32.40 -11.76
C GLN A 834 21.04 32.59 -12.07
N GLU A 835 21.60 33.75 -11.75
CA GLU A 835 23.00 34.07 -11.98
C GLU A 835 23.93 33.13 -11.19
N VAL A 836 23.54 32.77 -9.98
CA VAL A 836 24.27 31.80 -9.14
C VAL A 836 24.10 30.39 -9.70
N ARG A 837 22.87 30.03 -10.12
CA ARG A 837 22.58 28.70 -10.72
C ARG A 837 23.42 28.45 -11.97
N ASP A 838 23.54 29.44 -12.83
CA ASP A 838 24.29 29.32 -14.09
C ASP A 838 25.79 29.10 -13.86
N GLY A 839 26.32 29.54 -12.70
CA GLY A 839 27.70 29.33 -12.33
C GLY A 839 27.99 28.08 -11.50
N LEU A 840 26.94 27.42 -10.97
CA LEU A 840 27.10 26.29 -10.04
C LEU A 840 27.24 24.92 -10.71
N ILE A 841 26.61 24.67 -11.84
CA ILE A 841 26.67 23.37 -12.52
C ILE A 841 27.94 23.27 -13.32
N VAL A 842 28.81 22.37 -12.87
CA VAL A 842 30.07 22.09 -13.60
C VAL A 842 29.87 20.87 -14.48
N ASP A 843 29.58 21.10 -15.76
CA ASP A 843 29.46 20.02 -16.75
C ASP A 843 30.82 19.41 -17.13
N ASN A 844 31.89 20.15 -16.94
CA ASN A 844 33.23 19.68 -17.20
C ASN A 844 34.07 19.58 -15.92
N PRO A 845 34.47 18.37 -15.51
CA PRO A 845 35.30 18.15 -14.34
C PRO A 845 36.68 18.80 -14.42
N ASP A 846 37.15 19.18 -15.61
CA ASP A 846 38.45 19.89 -15.78
C ASP A 846 38.33 21.39 -15.42
N ASN A 847 37.13 21.96 -15.44
CA ASN A 847 36.82 23.26 -14.85
C ASN A 847 36.54 23.09 -13.34
N ARG A 848 37.51 22.61 -12.62
CA ARG A 848 37.47 22.56 -11.16
C ARG A 848 37.37 23.96 -10.63
N GLY A 849 36.11 24.34 -10.33
CA GLY A 849 35.83 25.65 -9.79
C GLY A 849 36.56 25.84 -8.45
N ILE A 850 37.74 26.36 -8.49
CA ILE A 850 38.12 27.34 -7.54
C ILE A 850 37.08 28.43 -7.73
N PHE A 851 36.19 28.60 -6.72
CA PHE A 851 35.30 29.76 -6.71
C PHE A 851 36.10 31.01 -7.07
N THR A 852 35.75 31.65 -8.14
CA THR A 852 36.33 32.97 -8.42
C THR A 852 35.94 33.87 -7.25
N THR A 853 36.77 34.86 -6.95
CA THR A 853 36.49 35.83 -5.86
C THR A 853 35.08 36.43 -6.01
N SER A 854 34.66 36.71 -7.25
CA SER A 854 33.30 37.15 -7.59
C SER A 854 32.18 36.14 -7.28
N GLN A 855 32.44 34.86 -7.43
CA GLN A 855 31.46 33.81 -7.03
C GLN A 855 31.36 33.68 -5.51
N CYS A 856 32.46 33.83 -4.78
CA CYS A 856 32.47 33.90 -3.32
C CYS A 856 31.77 35.14 -2.77
N GLU A 857 31.89 36.28 -3.45
CA GLU A 857 31.21 37.52 -3.11
C GLU A 857 29.72 37.45 -3.38
N LEU A 858 29.28 36.84 -4.49
CA LEU A 858 27.91 36.54 -4.81
C LEU A 858 27.27 35.60 -3.74
N ILE A 859 28.01 34.63 -3.26
CA ILE A 859 27.54 33.65 -2.24
C ILE A 859 27.46 34.30 -0.86
N ASN A 860 28.37 35.20 -0.52
CA ASN A 860 28.40 35.86 0.79
C ASN A 860 27.23 36.84 1.02
N GLY A 861 26.59 37.32 -0.05
CA GLY A 861 25.48 38.28 -0.01
C GLY A 861 24.10 37.70 -0.16
N LEU A 862 23.97 36.36 -0.33
CA LEU A 862 22.68 35.77 -0.66
C LEU A 862 21.83 35.39 0.58
N PRO A 863 20.73 36.13 0.85
CA PRO A 863 19.56 35.52 1.31
C PRO A 863 19.04 34.60 0.19
N PHE A 864 18.48 33.43 0.55
CA PHE A 864 17.62 32.70 -0.35
C PHE A 864 16.65 33.68 -0.98
N GLU A 865 16.59 33.72 -2.32
CA GLU A 865 15.57 34.50 -2.95
C GLU A 865 14.21 34.07 -2.39
N ASP A 866 13.43 35.01 -1.90
CA ASP A 866 11.99 34.86 -1.92
C ASP A 866 11.61 34.63 -3.36
N GLY A 867 11.40 33.36 -3.74
CA GLY A 867 11.18 32.97 -5.11
C GLY A 867 10.12 33.88 -5.70
N ASP A 868 10.35 34.41 -6.90
CA ASP A 868 9.34 35.19 -7.61
C ASP A 868 8.01 34.43 -7.48
N GLN A 869 7.01 35.10 -6.92
CA GLN A 869 5.65 34.64 -7.13
C GLN A 869 5.44 34.79 -8.63
N ASP A 870 5.61 33.66 -9.34
CA ASP A 870 4.99 33.56 -10.66
C ASP A 870 3.57 34.07 -10.45
N LYS A 871 3.16 35.05 -11.27
CA LYS A 871 1.77 35.54 -11.22
C LYS A 871 0.89 34.36 -11.09
N LEU A 872 0.13 34.26 -9.99
CA LEU A 872 -0.82 33.18 -9.80
C LEU A 872 -1.64 33.12 -11.08
N GLU A 873 -1.41 32.08 -11.87
CA GLU A 873 -2.07 31.90 -13.16
C GLU A 873 -3.58 31.95 -12.92
N GLU A 874 -4.32 32.61 -13.79
CA GLU A 874 -5.79 32.79 -13.65
C GLU A 874 -6.48 31.44 -13.40
N ASP A 875 -5.97 30.35 -13.99
CA ASP A 875 -6.51 28.99 -13.83
C ASP A 875 -6.36 28.43 -12.39
N VAL A 876 -5.56 29.04 -11.53
CA VAL A 876 -5.40 28.66 -10.13
C VAL A 876 -6.46 29.33 -9.26
N LEU A 877 -6.73 30.60 -9.49
CA LEU A 877 -7.63 31.40 -8.66
C LEU A 877 -9.07 31.39 -9.18
N ASP A 878 -9.25 31.35 -10.49
CA ASP A 878 -10.54 31.43 -11.14
C ASP A 878 -10.79 30.26 -12.09
N ILE A 879 -12.04 30.04 -12.43
CA ILE A 879 -12.46 29.04 -13.40
C ILE A 879 -12.13 29.59 -14.79
N THR A 880 -11.29 28.88 -15.54
CA THR A 880 -10.99 29.28 -16.92
C THR A 880 -12.21 29.12 -17.85
N GLU A 881 -12.29 29.88 -18.93
CA GLU A 881 -13.37 29.73 -19.94
C GLU A 881 -13.43 28.29 -20.48
N ALA A 882 -12.28 27.66 -20.70
CA ALA A 882 -12.19 26.29 -21.17
C ALA A 882 -12.78 25.28 -20.17
N GLU A 883 -12.53 25.48 -18.87
CA GLU A 883 -13.12 24.67 -17.78
C GLU A 883 -14.63 24.91 -17.71
N LEU A 884 -15.07 26.16 -17.84
CA LEU A 884 -16.47 26.55 -17.83
C LEU A 884 -17.25 25.91 -18.98
N GLU A 885 -16.71 25.98 -20.21
CA GLU A 885 -17.30 25.36 -21.40
C GLU A 885 -17.33 23.83 -21.28
N TYR A 886 -16.26 23.25 -20.77
CA TYR A 886 -16.14 21.81 -20.54
C TYR A 886 -17.22 21.30 -19.57
N TRP A 887 -17.46 22.01 -18.45
CA TRP A 887 -18.48 21.62 -17.47
C TRP A 887 -19.91 21.88 -17.92
N LYS A 888 -20.14 23.02 -18.58
CA LYS A 888 -21.46 23.31 -19.17
C LYS A 888 -21.89 22.23 -20.15
N LYS A 889 -20.99 21.75 -21.01
CA LYS A 889 -21.25 20.63 -21.93
C LYS A 889 -21.65 19.34 -21.23
N ARG A 890 -21.25 19.16 -19.98
CA ARG A 890 -21.53 17.98 -19.14
C ARG A 890 -22.64 18.18 -18.13
N GLY A 891 -23.28 19.34 -18.13
CA GLY A 891 -24.36 19.66 -17.19
C GLY A 891 -23.88 19.85 -15.74
N LEU A 892 -22.59 20.13 -15.53
CA LEU A 892 -22.02 20.50 -14.23
C LEU A 892 -22.16 22.01 -14.04
N ASP A 893 -22.51 22.41 -12.81
CA ASP A 893 -22.54 23.81 -12.44
C ASP A 893 -21.23 24.20 -11.74
N PRO A 894 -20.32 24.91 -12.43
CA PRO A 894 -19.04 25.28 -11.84
C PRO A 894 -19.16 26.36 -10.76
N TYR A 895 -20.29 27.04 -10.65
CA TYR A 895 -20.52 28.11 -9.67
C TYR A 895 -21.27 27.66 -8.43
N TYR A 896 -21.73 26.41 -8.37
CA TYR A 896 -22.49 25.88 -7.24
C TYR A 896 -21.84 26.19 -5.88
N MET A 897 -20.52 26.10 -5.80
CA MET A 897 -19.78 26.38 -4.57
C MET A 897 -19.68 27.87 -4.26
N TYR A 898 -19.70 28.74 -5.27
CA TYR A 898 -19.74 30.18 -5.06
C TYR A 898 -21.09 30.61 -4.49
N GLU A 899 -22.20 30.10 -5.02
CA GLU A 899 -23.55 30.36 -4.51
C GLU A 899 -23.66 29.92 -3.03
N LEU A 900 -23.13 28.77 -2.65
CA LEU A 900 -23.08 28.31 -1.25
C LEU A 900 -22.25 29.22 -0.36
N ALA A 901 -21.19 29.81 -0.85
CA ALA A 901 -20.34 30.74 -0.11
C ALA A 901 -21.01 32.09 0.05
N GLU A 902 -21.68 32.60 -1.00
CA GLU A 902 -22.42 33.89 -0.96
C GLU A 902 -23.56 33.89 0.03
N GLU A 903 -24.31 32.80 0.13
CA GLU A 903 -25.39 32.66 1.12
C GLU A 903 -24.91 32.75 2.57
N ASN A 904 -23.61 32.48 2.86
CA ASN A 904 -23.04 32.49 4.20
C ASN A 904 -22.22 33.74 4.52
N TRP A 905 -21.83 34.50 3.49
CA TRP A 905 -20.99 35.67 3.66
C TRP A 905 -21.78 36.98 3.35
N GLU A 906 -22.69 37.35 4.21
CA GLU A 906 -23.49 38.60 4.11
C GLU A 906 -22.66 39.77 3.56
N GLY A 907 -22.55 39.92 2.24
CA GLY A 907 -22.07 41.11 1.57
C GLY A 907 -20.61 41.53 1.83
N LYS A 908 -19.79 40.72 2.46
CA LYS A 908 -18.39 41.05 2.73
C LYS A 908 -17.48 40.57 1.57
N LEU A 909 -17.50 41.34 0.49
CA LEU A 909 -16.45 41.42 -0.52
C LEU A 909 -16.60 40.56 -1.79
N GLY A 910 -16.34 41.22 -2.91
CA GLY A 910 -16.12 40.72 -4.25
C GLY A 910 -14.97 39.73 -4.46
N LEU A 911 -14.65 38.89 -3.45
CA LEU A 911 -13.71 37.80 -3.57
C LEU A 911 -14.25 36.65 -4.44
N PHE A 912 -15.57 36.62 -4.64
CA PHE A 912 -16.25 35.54 -5.35
C PHE A 912 -17.13 36.04 -6.50
N GLN A 913 -17.09 37.34 -6.85
CA GLN A 913 -17.77 37.79 -8.05
C GLN A 913 -17.07 37.23 -9.29
N PRO A 914 -17.81 36.61 -10.20
CA PRO A 914 -17.26 36.27 -11.51
C PRO A 914 -16.81 37.55 -12.21
N VAL A 915 -15.60 37.55 -12.75
CA VAL A 915 -15.11 38.67 -13.59
C VAL A 915 -15.90 38.73 -14.90
#